data_dc5d42b0b62b171c34e6a0f8288b95f5
#
_entry.id   dc5d42b0b62b171c34e6a0f8288b95f5
#
_cell.length_a   1.000
_cell.length_b   1.000
_cell.length_c   1.000
_cell.angle_alpha   90.00
_cell.angle_beta   90.00
_cell.angle_gamma   90.00
#
_symmetry.space_group_name_H-M   'P 1'
#
loop_
_entity.id
_entity.type
_entity.pdbx_description
1 polymer ?
#
loop_
_entity_poly.entity_id
_entity_poly.type
_entity_poly.pdbx_seq_one_letter_code
_entity_poly.pdbx_strand_id
1 'polypeptide(L)'
;MSNAPARSPSPVLTGVFAGPIAGLKYQTPTLSGVTSATGEFQYRADEAITFLVGGIVLGAVKAAPRLNLAQLAKRVDGKLDKLLDPSVTNLARFVHTLDQEGDIESGVTIAPIVHELIGDTPINFSPPVMPMGQGGGGDFADDPTLRQILDRLNATPGVFTARTPRTLCSAAASRNELRRNIRGIVKMTDVRIPLRDGSYVCADVFRPAAPGRYPVVMSKGFYGKSFYHDCICNEADVLRKEEMEDRYFSGNPDGAQYENHETVDTSVWVPEGYVCIRVDARGVCKSPGLQAPFSVQEAEDYYDAIEWAGTQPWSNGNVGLWGMSYLAMAQHNVASLQPPHLKAMIAQGTDSDIYNEALYGGGIFGAGFWNWWWKIWSGNNHCGERRETDWMARALATPFNDPTAYGPNGSIFMRPDMSKATAPVWIVGPQVGAIIHQLGSSETYIRSTAAKARKFDFADAWFPDSYSNKSIAEHMRYFDYWLKGIDNGVMDEPPVRVQVRTGNGAHFVLHENDWPIARTQYRRWYFDARPSGWQNDGRRPNMLRIGETMPTEPARAEYDAHLDLGTPTLAPAGSNDGTPRWSTGISFVSEPMSEDLVLAGYMKVGLWVESTSSDMDVFVSLRVLDEQDREIRYESVVLPVDPVHIHPVGHGLLKVSRRKLDVERSTEYWPVHTHLEEDCAPLRSGEIVPIEVGLNPSTALVRKGCRLLVDIQPYAPAGVPVRAYDKSYHVDAVNRIYTGPQHPSYLQLPIIP
;
A
#
# COMPACT_ATOMS: atom_id res chain seq x y z
N MET A 1 1.75 64.49 -40.82
CA MET A 1 1.62 63.72 -39.55
C MET A 1 0.23 63.07 -39.53
N SER A 2 0.13 61.79 -39.83
CA SER A 2 -1.14 61.11 -39.94
C SER A 2 -1.51 60.62 -38.48
N ASN A 3 -2.58 61.21 -37.97
CA ASN A 3 -3.20 60.72 -36.73
C ASN A 3 -3.79 59.33 -36.97
N ALA A 4 -3.12 58.28 -36.48
CA ALA A 4 -3.75 56.98 -36.39
C ALA A 4 -4.92 57.07 -35.40
N PRO A 5 -6.10 56.50 -35.68
CA PRO A 5 -7.22 56.53 -34.76
C PRO A 5 -6.86 55.72 -33.50
N ALA A 6 -7.13 56.32 -32.33
CA ALA A 6 -6.98 55.63 -31.06
C ALA A 6 -7.80 54.30 -31.11
N ARG A 7 -7.14 53.17 -30.99
CA ARG A 7 -7.82 51.88 -30.87
C ARG A 7 -8.78 51.94 -29.68
N SER A 8 -10.03 51.61 -29.90
CA SER A 8 -11.00 51.42 -28.81
C SER A 8 -10.41 50.43 -27.79
N PRO A 9 -10.51 50.72 -26.50
CA PRO A 9 -9.99 49.81 -25.50
C PRO A 9 -10.66 48.42 -25.64
N SER A 10 -9.85 47.35 -25.57
CA SER A 10 -10.34 45.97 -25.61
C SER A 10 -11.40 45.74 -24.53
N PRO A 11 -12.39 44.85 -24.75
CA PRO A 11 -13.45 44.61 -23.78
C PRO A 11 -12.88 44.14 -22.45
N VAL A 12 -13.61 44.47 -21.38
CA VAL A 12 -13.31 43.91 -20.03
C VAL A 12 -13.75 42.47 -20.00
N LEU A 13 -12.86 41.60 -19.55
CA LEU A 13 -13.04 40.17 -19.42
C LEU A 13 -12.98 39.79 -17.95
N THR A 14 -13.60 38.68 -17.60
CA THR A 14 -13.52 38.09 -16.24
C THR A 14 -12.57 36.91 -16.29
N GLY A 15 -11.58 36.88 -15.39
CA GLY A 15 -10.73 35.77 -15.11
C GLY A 15 -10.99 35.21 -13.71
N VAL A 16 -10.51 34.02 -13.45
CA VAL A 16 -10.65 33.31 -12.17
C VAL A 16 -9.28 32.89 -11.66
N PHE A 17 -9.04 33.05 -10.38
CA PHE A 17 -7.88 32.51 -9.70
C PHE A 17 -8.14 31.04 -9.34
N ALA A 18 -7.30 30.13 -9.85
CA ALA A 18 -7.45 28.71 -9.57
C ALA A 18 -7.08 28.39 -8.12
N GLY A 19 -8.00 27.73 -7.40
CA GLY A 19 -8.07 27.74 -5.95
C GLY A 19 -8.63 29.08 -5.53
N PRO A 20 -9.92 29.19 -5.25
CA PRO A 20 -10.55 30.48 -5.02
C PRO A 20 -9.79 31.26 -3.94
N ILE A 21 -9.24 32.41 -4.29
CA ILE A 21 -8.65 33.33 -3.35
C ILE A 21 -9.51 34.59 -3.35
N ALA A 22 -10.33 34.71 -2.33
CA ALA A 22 -11.15 35.89 -2.07
C ALA A 22 -10.33 36.97 -1.38
N GLY A 23 -10.56 38.23 -1.73
CA GLY A 23 -9.92 39.35 -1.06
C GLY A 23 -8.50 39.68 -1.54
N LEU A 24 -7.99 39.05 -2.61
CA LEU A 24 -6.68 39.36 -3.18
C LEU A 24 -6.74 40.63 -4.01
N LYS A 25 -5.92 41.66 -3.74
CA LYS A 25 -5.85 42.87 -4.57
C LYS A 25 -5.19 42.56 -5.89
N TYR A 26 -5.73 43.19 -6.94
CA TYR A 26 -5.13 43.15 -8.28
C TYR A 26 -5.12 44.53 -8.95
N GLN A 27 -4.17 44.70 -9.84
CA GLN A 27 -4.00 45.90 -10.64
C GLN A 27 -3.54 45.57 -12.06
N THR A 28 -4.16 46.19 -13.07
CA THR A 28 -3.70 46.22 -14.45
C THR A 28 -3.42 47.70 -14.85
N PRO A 29 -2.87 48.00 -16.04
CA PRO A 29 -2.74 49.36 -16.52
C PRO A 29 -4.04 50.16 -16.52
N THR A 30 -5.20 49.49 -16.68
CA THR A 30 -6.49 50.16 -16.84
C THR A 30 -7.54 49.82 -15.79
N LEU A 31 -7.32 48.78 -14.98
CA LEU A 31 -8.28 48.24 -13.99
C LEU A 31 -7.59 47.94 -12.66
N SER A 32 -8.33 48.08 -11.58
CA SER A 32 -7.91 47.61 -10.25
C SER A 32 -9.11 47.12 -9.48
N GLY A 33 -8.88 46.20 -8.52
CA GLY A 33 -9.93 45.67 -7.68
C GLY A 33 -9.43 44.66 -6.67
N VAL A 34 -10.38 43.89 -6.14
CA VAL A 34 -10.17 42.79 -5.22
C VAL A 34 -10.91 41.58 -5.75
N THR A 35 -10.33 40.41 -5.65
CA THR A 35 -10.95 39.16 -6.10
C THR A 35 -12.24 38.86 -5.33
N SER A 36 -13.25 38.33 -6.05
CA SER A 36 -14.54 37.94 -5.47
C SER A 36 -14.41 36.72 -4.56
N ALA A 37 -15.51 36.34 -3.89
CA ALA A 37 -15.58 35.11 -3.10
C ALA A 37 -15.28 33.83 -3.92
N THR A 38 -15.44 33.88 -5.24
CA THR A 38 -15.10 32.79 -6.17
C THR A 38 -13.74 32.97 -6.84
N GLY A 39 -12.92 33.94 -6.38
CA GLY A 39 -11.61 34.24 -6.94
C GLY A 39 -11.63 34.97 -8.28
N GLU A 40 -12.75 35.63 -8.67
CA GLU A 40 -12.87 36.34 -9.93
C GLU A 40 -12.16 37.72 -9.91
N PHE A 41 -11.55 38.07 -11.02
CA PHE A 41 -10.92 39.38 -11.27
C PHE A 41 -11.26 39.89 -12.68
N GLN A 42 -11.15 41.22 -12.89
CA GLN A 42 -11.41 41.86 -14.17
C GLN A 42 -10.10 42.20 -14.84
N TYR A 43 -10.04 41.98 -16.18
CA TYR A 43 -8.86 42.30 -16.98
C TYR A 43 -9.23 42.65 -18.43
N ARG A 44 -8.28 43.24 -19.17
CA ARG A 44 -8.38 43.39 -20.62
C ARG A 44 -7.36 42.49 -21.31
N ALA A 45 -7.70 42.01 -22.50
CA ALA A 45 -6.76 41.25 -23.31
C ALA A 45 -5.46 42.04 -23.52
N ASP A 46 -4.32 41.35 -23.45
CA ASP A 46 -2.97 41.89 -23.63
C ASP A 46 -2.43 42.79 -22.51
N GLU A 47 -3.15 43.00 -21.43
CA GLU A 47 -2.61 43.65 -20.24
C GLU A 47 -1.83 42.69 -19.34
N ALA A 48 -0.86 43.23 -18.61
CA ALA A 48 -0.30 42.53 -17.45
C ALA A 48 -1.19 42.79 -16.25
N ILE A 49 -1.32 41.79 -15.37
CA ILE A 49 -2.02 41.92 -14.11
C ILE A 49 -1.05 41.62 -12.97
N THR A 50 -1.02 42.47 -11.95
CA THR A 50 -0.24 42.34 -10.73
C THR A 50 -1.14 42.01 -9.57
N PHE A 51 -0.80 41.01 -8.78
CA PHE A 51 -1.51 40.67 -7.57
C PHE A 51 -0.73 41.08 -6.32
N LEU A 52 -1.46 41.55 -5.29
CA LEU A 52 -0.87 42.12 -4.06
C LEU A 52 -1.66 41.74 -2.82
N VAL A 53 -0.96 41.70 -1.68
CA VAL A 53 -1.56 41.70 -0.33
C VAL A 53 -0.93 42.85 0.45
N GLY A 54 -1.73 43.82 0.88
CA GLY A 54 -1.19 45.12 1.32
C GLY A 54 -0.46 45.80 0.18
N GLY A 55 0.79 46.16 0.38
CA GLY A 55 1.72 46.62 -0.64
C GLY A 55 2.73 45.55 -1.09
N ILE A 56 2.64 44.32 -0.54
CA ILE A 56 3.49 43.21 -0.97
C ILE A 56 3.04 42.73 -2.36
N VAL A 57 3.93 42.87 -3.32
CA VAL A 57 3.71 42.36 -4.69
C VAL A 57 3.99 40.87 -4.71
N LEU A 58 2.95 40.06 -4.97
CA LEU A 58 3.05 38.60 -5.11
C LEU A 58 3.65 38.20 -6.48
N GLY A 59 3.33 38.97 -7.51
CA GLY A 59 3.85 38.78 -8.86
C GLY A 59 3.02 39.50 -9.92
N ALA A 60 3.58 39.60 -11.13
CA ALA A 60 2.93 40.16 -12.31
C ALA A 60 3.01 39.17 -13.47
N VAL A 61 1.89 38.92 -14.13
CA VAL A 61 1.77 37.99 -15.26
C VAL A 61 0.92 38.57 -16.39
N LYS A 62 0.99 38.02 -17.58
CA LYS A 62 0.03 38.32 -18.63
C LYS A 62 -1.38 37.90 -18.15
N ALA A 63 -2.35 38.81 -18.22
CA ALA A 63 -3.71 38.50 -17.80
C ALA A 63 -4.32 37.37 -18.67
N ALA A 64 -5.01 36.46 -18.04
CA ALA A 64 -5.58 35.27 -18.67
C ALA A 64 -6.90 34.86 -17.97
N PRO A 65 -7.77 34.07 -18.65
CA PRO A 65 -9.04 33.61 -18.06
C PRO A 65 -8.89 32.80 -16.79
N ARG A 66 -7.72 32.14 -16.59
CA ARG A 66 -7.42 31.35 -15.41
C ARG A 66 -5.95 31.55 -15.03
N LEU A 67 -5.73 31.93 -13.80
CA LEU A 67 -4.40 32.12 -13.21
C LEU A 67 -4.28 31.33 -11.90
N ASN A 68 -3.04 31.08 -11.44
CA ASN A 68 -2.76 30.43 -10.18
C ASN A 68 -1.49 31.01 -9.52
N LEU A 69 -1.24 30.69 -8.25
CA LEU A 69 -0.10 31.23 -7.48
C LEU A 69 1.26 30.87 -8.11
N ALA A 70 1.40 29.69 -8.70
CA ALA A 70 2.66 29.27 -9.31
C ALA A 70 3.10 30.19 -10.47
N GLN A 71 2.14 30.75 -11.22
CA GLN A 71 2.42 31.68 -12.33
C GLN A 71 2.91 33.03 -11.85
N LEU A 72 2.67 33.39 -10.60
CA LEU A 72 3.09 34.69 -10.03
C LEU A 72 4.58 34.70 -9.63
N ALA A 73 5.17 33.52 -9.35
CA ALA A 73 6.57 33.43 -8.97
C ALA A 73 7.51 33.73 -10.17
N LYS A 74 8.53 34.53 -9.96
CA LYS A 74 9.38 35.14 -11.03
C LYS A 74 10.14 34.13 -11.94
N ARG A 75 10.12 32.84 -11.67
CA ARG A 75 10.89 31.83 -12.40
C ARG A 75 10.06 30.67 -12.96
N VAL A 76 8.75 30.82 -13.03
CA VAL A 76 7.87 29.70 -13.40
C VAL A 76 7.56 29.74 -14.89
N ASP A 77 7.83 28.64 -15.59
CA ASP A 77 7.41 28.42 -16.99
C ASP A 77 6.09 27.65 -17.11
N GLY A 78 5.36 27.52 -15.98
CA GLY A 78 4.05 26.85 -15.91
C GLY A 78 4.10 25.32 -15.79
N LYS A 79 5.27 24.70 -15.63
CA LYS A 79 5.38 23.26 -15.42
C LYS A 79 5.21 22.86 -13.96
N LEU A 80 4.58 21.71 -13.72
CA LEU A 80 4.30 21.16 -12.37
C LEU A 80 5.55 20.81 -11.57
N ASP A 81 6.64 20.46 -12.24
CA ASP A 81 7.93 20.14 -11.64
C ASP A 81 8.54 21.30 -10.84
N LYS A 82 8.04 22.52 -11.05
CA LYS A 82 8.50 23.72 -10.33
C LYS A 82 7.73 24.06 -9.06
N LEU A 83 6.79 23.24 -8.63
CA LEU A 83 6.15 23.39 -7.32
C LEU A 83 7.15 23.30 -6.15
N LEU A 84 8.28 22.62 -6.38
CA LEU A 84 9.39 22.53 -5.43
C LEU A 84 10.31 23.76 -5.42
N ASP A 85 10.15 24.70 -6.37
CA ASP A 85 10.90 25.96 -6.33
C ASP A 85 10.56 26.72 -5.04
N PRO A 86 11.55 27.11 -4.23
CA PRO A 86 11.30 27.82 -2.98
C PRO A 86 10.40 29.04 -3.16
N SER A 87 10.57 29.80 -4.22
CA SER A 87 9.76 31.00 -4.47
C SER A 87 8.29 30.70 -4.70
N VAL A 88 7.98 29.60 -5.38
CA VAL A 88 6.59 29.13 -5.59
C VAL A 88 6.00 28.60 -4.30
N THR A 89 6.73 27.74 -3.60
CA THR A 89 6.27 27.15 -2.34
C THR A 89 6.04 28.22 -1.28
N ASN A 90 7.00 29.13 -1.07
CA ASN A 90 6.90 30.16 -0.02
C ASN A 90 5.82 31.21 -0.32
N LEU A 91 5.63 31.55 -1.61
CA LEU A 91 4.50 32.38 -2.03
C LEU A 91 3.16 31.74 -1.67
N ALA A 92 3.01 30.45 -1.97
CA ALA A 92 1.80 29.72 -1.63
C ALA A 92 1.62 29.60 -0.10
N ARG A 93 2.68 29.25 0.65
CA ARG A 93 2.65 29.22 2.13
C ARG A 93 2.17 30.54 2.70
N PHE A 94 2.71 31.66 2.22
CA PHE A 94 2.31 33.00 2.69
C PHE A 94 0.83 33.26 2.43
N VAL A 95 0.35 33.10 1.19
CA VAL A 95 -1.04 33.37 0.82
C VAL A 95 -2.01 32.44 1.56
N HIS A 96 -1.69 31.15 1.65
CA HIS A 96 -2.51 30.16 2.36
C HIS A 96 -2.58 30.44 3.87
N THR A 97 -1.51 30.98 4.47
CA THR A 97 -1.52 31.38 5.89
C THR A 97 -2.51 32.49 6.18
N LEU A 98 -2.79 33.35 5.19
CA LEU A 98 -3.70 34.48 5.36
C LEU A 98 -5.18 34.10 5.31
N ASP A 99 -5.50 32.83 5.08
CA ASP A 99 -6.88 32.35 5.12
C ASP A 99 -7.53 32.60 6.47
N GLN A 100 -8.71 33.22 6.47
CA GLN A 100 -9.40 33.61 7.70
C GLN A 100 -9.80 32.41 8.56
N GLU A 101 -10.27 31.36 7.94
CA GLU A 101 -10.73 30.14 8.64
C GLU A 101 -9.61 29.12 8.87
N GLY A 102 -8.55 29.17 8.08
CA GLY A 102 -7.44 28.23 8.11
C GLY A 102 -7.74 26.87 7.47
N ASP A 103 -8.74 26.82 6.61
CA ASP A 103 -9.08 25.67 5.78
C ASP A 103 -8.80 25.97 4.30
N ILE A 104 -7.54 25.83 3.91
CA ILE A 104 -7.09 26.13 2.54
C ILE A 104 -7.71 25.23 1.49
N GLU A 105 -8.27 24.09 1.88
CA GLU A 105 -8.90 23.13 0.94
C GLU A 105 -10.25 23.62 0.43
N SER A 106 -10.94 24.47 1.18
CA SER A 106 -12.19 25.14 0.76
C SER A 106 -11.95 26.44 0.00
N GLY A 107 -10.70 26.89 -0.13
CA GLY A 107 -10.26 28.15 -0.70
C GLY A 107 -9.66 29.09 0.33
N VAL A 108 -9.17 30.23 -0.10
CA VAL A 108 -8.53 31.23 0.76
C VAL A 108 -9.39 32.48 0.84
N THR A 109 -9.72 32.92 2.05
CA THR A 109 -10.42 34.18 2.27
C THR A 109 -9.51 35.16 3.03
N ILE A 110 -9.04 36.20 2.37
CA ILE A 110 -8.20 37.24 2.97
C ILE A 110 -9.11 38.36 3.49
N ALA A 111 -9.16 38.53 4.79
CA ALA A 111 -9.97 39.63 5.41
C ALA A 111 -9.45 41.02 5.00
N PRO A 112 -10.31 42.00 4.71
CA PRO A 112 -9.87 43.34 4.26
C PRO A 112 -8.85 44.01 5.18
N ILE A 113 -8.96 43.84 6.49
CA ILE A 113 -8.04 44.39 7.48
C ILE A 113 -6.59 43.88 7.33
N VAL A 114 -6.41 42.69 6.74
CA VAL A 114 -5.09 42.09 6.49
C VAL A 114 -4.23 43.00 5.62
N HIS A 115 -4.82 43.65 4.59
CA HIS A 115 -4.11 44.56 3.71
C HIS A 115 -3.55 45.82 4.43
N GLU A 116 -4.24 46.27 5.44
CA GLU A 116 -3.81 47.45 6.27
C GLU A 116 -2.69 47.01 7.23
N LEU A 117 -2.86 45.84 7.85
CA LEU A 117 -1.92 45.33 8.85
C LEU A 117 -0.59 44.90 8.25
N ILE A 118 -0.59 44.37 7.03
CA ILE A 118 0.64 43.94 6.34
C ILE A 118 1.49 45.14 5.92
N GLY A 119 0.87 46.21 5.45
CA GLY A 119 1.59 47.39 4.99
C GLY A 119 2.39 47.17 3.71
N ASP A 120 3.49 47.89 3.54
CA ASP A 120 4.31 47.92 2.32
C ASP A 120 5.67 47.25 2.47
N THR A 121 5.90 46.51 3.55
CA THR A 121 7.19 45.88 3.81
C THR A 121 7.39 44.68 2.90
N PRO A 122 8.45 44.67 2.04
CA PRO A 122 8.66 43.58 1.08
C PRO A 122 9.05 42.30 1.78
N ILE A 123 8.55 41.17 1.28
CA ILE A 123 8.94 39.81 1.69
C ILE A 123 9.74 39.16 0.56
N ASN A 124 10.82 38.47 0.93
CA ASN A 124 11.59 37.64 0.00
C ASN A 124 11.05 36.20 0.05
N PHE A 125 10.51 35.70 -1.08
CA PHE A 125 10.02 34.34 -1.20
C PHE A 125 11.08 33.34 -1.67
N SER A 126 12.33 33.72 -1.86
CA SER A 126 13.42 32.87 -2.39
C SER A 126 14.19 32.05 -1.35
N PRO A 127 14.11 32.22 -0.03
CA PRO A 127 14.82 31.35 0.90
C PRO A 127 14.48 29.87 0.68
N PRO A 128 15.46 28.96 0.93
CA PRO A 128 15.20 27.53 0.80
C PRO A 128 14.06 27.08 1.73
N VAL A 129 13.34 26.03 1.30
CA VAL A 129 12.35 25.34 2.11
C VAL A 129 13.05 24.19 2.80
N MET A 130 13.16 24.25 4.12
CA MET A 130 13.74 23.19 4.93
C MET A 130 12.67 22.20 5.39
N PRO A 131 12.93 20.89 5.47
CA PRO A 131 12.01 19.94 6.08
C PRO A 131 11.74 20.31 7.55
N MET A 132 10.49 20.22 7.99
CA MET A 132 10.13 20.48 9.39
C MET A 132 11.00 19.64 10.35
N GLY A 133 11.51 20.28 11.41
CA GLY A 133 12.33 19.62 12.43
C GLY A 133 13.84 19.52 12.11
N GLN A 134 14.31 19.89 10.93
CA GLN A 134 15.72 20.05 10.62
C GLN A 134 16.16 21.51 10.88
N GLY A 135 16.38 21.86 12.12
CA GLY A 135 16.84 23.19 12.52
C GLY A 135 18.22 23.52 11.97
N GLY A 136 18.24 24.30 10.91
CA GLY A 136 19.44 24.96 10.36
C GLY A 136 18.98 26.29 9.81
N GLY A 137 19.38 27.42 10.41
CA GLY A 137 18.92 28.75 10.09
C GLY A 137 18.92 29.05 8.58
N GLY A 138 17.82 29.66 8.10
CA GLY A 138 17.65 30.10 6.71
C GLY A 138 16.33 29.72 6.05
N ASP A 139 15.43 29.00 6.73
CA ASP A 139 14.06 28.74 6.24
C ASP A 139 13.28 30.04 6.11
N PHE A 140 12.35 30.10 5.16
CA PHE A 140 11.39 31.19 5.01
C PHE A 140 10.57 31.44 6.29
N ALA A 141 10.28 30.40 7.09
CA ALA A 141 9.64 30.51 8.39
C ALA A 141 10.46 31.32 9.42
N ASP A 142 11.77 31.44 9.20
CA ASP A 142 12.68 32.19 10.06
C ASP A 142 12.82 33.66 9.66
N ASP A 143 12.19 34.09 8.55
CA ASP A 143 12.23 35.48 8.09
C ASP A 143 11.67 36.44 9.16
N PRO A 144 12.44 37.39 9.65
CA PRO A 144 11.98 38.30 10.72
C PRO A 144 10.78 39.16 10.30
N THR A 145 10.70 39.53 9.04
CA THR A 145 9.59 40.35 8.51
C THR A 145 8.29 39.56 8.51
N LEU A 146 8.38 38.29 8.03
CA LEU A 146 7.24 37.36 8.07
C LEU A 146 6.74 37.14 9.49
N ARG A 147 7.64 36.89 10.43
CA ARG A 147 7.28 36.71 11.85
C ARG A 147 6.58 37.95 12.41
N GLN A 148 7.12 39.13 12.17
CA GLN A 148 6.46 40.39 12.64
C GLN A 148 5.07 40.58 12.02
N ILE A 149 4.88 40.21 10.77
CA ILE A 149 3.56 40.24 10.11
C ILE A 149 2.62 39.26 10.80
N LEU A 150 3.03 38.01 11.01
CA LEU A 150 2.20 37.00 11.66
C LEU A 150 1.85 37.37 13.11
N ASP A 151 2.80 37.89 13.86
CA ASP A 151 2.55 38.39 15.25
C ASP A 151 1.50 39.48 15.25
N ARG A 152 1.58 40.42 14.31
CA ARG A 152 0.61 41.52 14.19
C ARG A 152 -0.78 41.02 13.80
N LEU A 153 -0.86 40.09 12.85
CA LEU A 153 -2.13 39.50 12.41
C LEU A 153 -2.77 38.68 13.53
N ASN A 154 -1.99 37.88 14.27
CA ASN A 154 -2.45 37.10 15.42
C ASN A 154 -2.92 37.97 16.59
N ALA A 155 -2.32 39.15 16.79
CA ALA A 155 -2.70 40.09 17.86
C ALA A 155 -3.98 40.85 17.52
N THR A 156 -4.46 40.82 16.27
CA THR A 156 -5.63 41.60 15.85
C THR A 156 -6.90 40.72 15.82
N PRO A 157 -7.89 40.99 16.71
CA PRO A 157 -9.15 40.24 16.72
C PRO A 157 -9.89 40.31 15.37
N GLY A 158 -10.43 39.18 14.95
CA GLY A 158 -11.25 39.07 13.72
C GLY A 158 -10.45 38.87 12.43
N VAL A 159 -9.13 38.88 12.46
CA VAL A 159 -8.29 38.52 11.31
C VAL A 159 -8.44 37.04 11.05
N PHE A 160 -8.27 36.20 12.05
CA PHE A 160 -8.48 34.77 12.00
C PHE A 160 -9.65 34.34 12.87
N THR A 161 -10.52 33.49 12.37
CA THR A 161 -11.71 32.97 13.06
C THR A 161 -11.48 31.59 13.67
N ALA A 162 -10.48 30.87 13.21
CA ALA A 162 -10.08 29.56 13.70
C ALA A 162 -8.56 29.38 13.65
N ARG A 163 -8.06 28.37 14.37
CA ARG A 163 -6.62 27.98 14.40
C ARG A 163 -5.71 29.16 14.81
N THR A 164 -5.95 29.71 15.97
CA THR A 164 -5.16 30.82 16.54
C THR A 164 -4.32 30.38 17.75
N PRO A 165 -3.04 30.76 17.85
CA PRO A 165 -2.33 31.64 16.92
C PRO A 165 -2.00 30.93 15.58
N ARG A 166 -2.13 31.67 14.47
CA ARG A 166 -1.82 31.17 13.15
C ARG A 166 -0.30 31.09 12.98
N THR A 167 0.18 29.93 12.54
CA THR A 167 1.56 29.72 12.10
C THR A 167 1.64 29.70 10.57
N LEU A 168 2.84 29.82 10.02
CA LEU A 168 3.05 29.71 8.57
C LEU A 168 2.59 28.34 8.08
N CYS A 169 1.73 28.31 7.05
CA CYS A 169 1.25 27.08 6.44
C CYS A 169 2.44 26.21 6.00
N SER A 170 2.33 24.90 6.17
CA SER A 170 3.40 23.97 5.79
C SER A 170 3.65 23.98 4.30
N ALA A 171 4.87 23.64 3.92
CA ALA A 171 5.25 23.52 2.51
C ALA A 171 4.46 22.42 1.80
N ALA A 172 4.24 21.29 2.47
CA ALA A 172 3.52 20.15 1.91
C ALA A 172 2.04 20.49 1.67
N ALA A 173 1.33 21.02 2.65
CA ALA A 173 -0.07 21.40 2.50
C ALA A 173 -0.26 22.41 1.37
N SER A 174 0.61 23.45 1.33
CA SER A 174 0.55 24.48 0.30
C SER A 174 0.85 23.94 -1.11
N ARG A 175 1.81 23.04 -1.24
CA ARG A 175 2.14 22.39 -2.53
C ARG A 175 1.01 21.47 -2.99
N ASN A 176 0.42 20.70 -2.10
CA ASN A 176 -0.68 19.80 -2.43
C ASN A 176 -1.91 20.57 -2.89
N GLU A 177 -2.28 21.63 -2.17
CA GLU A 177 -3.40 22.48 -2.60
C GLU A 177 -3.11 23.16 -3.95
N LEU A 178 -1.94 23.76 -4.13
CA LEU A 178 -1.55 24.39 -5.39
C LEU A 178 -1.55 23.38 -6.54
N ARG A 179 -1.10 22.16 -6.34
CA ARG A 179 -1.14 21.09 -7.34
C ARG A 179 -2.56 20.75 -7.73
N ARG A 180 -3.48 20.60 -6.77
CA ARG A 180 -4.91 20.37 -7.05
C ARG A 180 -5.49 21.52 -7.89
N ASN A 181 -5.22 22.73 -7.51
CA ASN A 181 -5.71 23.92 -8.22
C ASN A 181 -5.20 24.02 -9.66
N ILE A 182 -3.92 23.77 -9.89
CA ILE A 182 -3.32 23.76 -11.23
C ILE A 182 -3.96 22.67 -12.09
N ARG A 183 -4.22 21.51 -11.52
CA ARG A 183 -4.81 20.36 -12.22
C ARG A 183 -6.34 20.41 -12.34
N GLY A 184 -6.98 21.44 -11.80
CA GLY A 184 -8.43 21.58 -11.86
C GLY A 184 -9.18 20.56 -11.03
N ILE A 185 -8.68 20.24 -9.84
CA ILE A 185 -9.28 19.31 -8.91
C ILE A 185 -10.02 20.08 -7.82
N VAL A 186 -11.26 19.70 -7.56
CA VAL A 186 -12.05 20.15 -6.41
C VAL A 186 -12.03 19.05 -5.37
N LYS A 187 -11.62 19.36 -4.14
CA LYS A 187 -11.73 18.49 -2.97
C LYS A 187 -12.95 18.88 -2.14
N MET A 188 -13.70 17.90 -1.71
CA MET A 188 -14.79 18.03 -0.75
C MET A 188 -14.40 17.17 0.46
N THR A 189 -14.16 17.80 1.60
CA THR A 189 -13.66 17.15 2.83
C THR A 189 -14.82 16.76 3.74
N ASP A 190 -14.67 15.64 4.45
CA ASP A 190 -15.60 15.14 5.47
C ASP A 190 -17.06 15.02 4.99
N VAL A 191 -17.25 14.65 3.74
CA VAL A 191 -18.59 14.39 3.18
C VAL A 191 -19.22 13.22 3.92
N ARG A 192 -20.39 13.44 4.51
CA ARG A 192 -21.13 12.38 5.22
C ARG A 192 -21.86 11.49 4.23
N ILE A 193 -21.55 10.22 4.24
CA ILE A 193 -22.23 9.19 3.48
C ILE A 193 -23.21 8.50 4.44
N PRO A 194 -24.53 8.61 4.23
CA PRO A 194 -25.51 7.96 5.08
C PRO A 194 -25.47 6.44 4.92
N LEU A 195 -25.63 5.72 6.01
CA LEU A 195 -25.67 4.27 6.06
C LEU A 195 -27.09 3.76 6.32
N ARG A 196 -27.38 2.51 5.95
CA ARG A 196 -28.69 1.86 6.09
C ARG A 196 -29.22 1.81 7.51
N ASP A 197 -28.36 1.84 8.51
CA ASP A 197 -28.71 1.82 9.93
C ASP A 197 -28.97 3.22 10.54
N GLY A 198 -28.94 4.26 9.70
CA GLY A 198 -29.15 5.65 10.10
C GLY A 198 -27.89 6.35 10.61
N SER A 199 -26.75 5.67 10.66
CA SER A 199 -25.43 6.25 10.93
C SER A 199 -24.82 6.87 9.67
N TYR A 200 -23.54 7.24 9.70
CA TYR A 200 -22.81 7.71 8.53
C TYR A 200 -21.33 7.37 8.63
N VAL A 201 -20.63 7.43 7.51
CA VAL A 201 -19.18 7.46 7.42
C VAL A 201 -18.74 8.74 6.72
N CYS A 202 -17.53 9.22 7.02
CA CYS A 202 -16.95 10.41 6.41
C CYS A 202 -16.07 10.03 5.21
N ALA A 203 -16.12 10.84 4.17
CA ALA A 203 -15.31 10.65 2.97
C ALA A 203 -14.69 11.96 2.49
N ASP A 204 -13.53 11.87 1.82
CA ASP A 204 -13.01 12.94 0.98
C ASP A 204 -13.28 12.60 -0.49
N VAL A 205 -13.88 13.55 -1.21
CA VAL A 205 -14.23 13.41 -2.63
C VAL A 205 -13.39 14.36 -3.46
N PHE A 206 -12.62 13.81 -4.38
CA PHE A 206 -11.79 14.56 -5.34
C PHE A 206 -12.40 14.41 -6.72
N ARG A 207 -12.79 15.52 -7.35
CA ARG A 207 -13.46 15.50 -8.65
C ARG A 207 -12.91 16.56 -9.60
N PRO A 208 -13.08 16.38 -10.92
CA PRO A 208 -12.81 17.45 -11.88
C PRO A 208 -13.61 18.71 -11.55
N ALA A 209 -12.97 19.88 -11.68
CA ALA A 209 -13.65 21.17 -11.55
C ALA A 209 -14.62 21.41 -12.72
N ALA A 210 -14.35 20.82 -13.88
CA ALA A 210 -15.24 20.89 -15.04
C ALA A 210 -16.58 20.20 -14.75
N PRO A 211 -17.72 20.77 -15.16
CA PRO A 211 -19.00 20.10 -15.06
C PRO A 211 -19.03 18.81 -15.89
N GLY A 212 -19.62 17.76 -15.36
CA GLY A 212 -19.71 16.47 -16.06
C GLY A 212 -20.16 15.34 -15.13
N ARG A 213 -20.33 14.15 -15.73
CA ARG A 213 -20.58 12.90 -14.99
C ARG A 213 -19.41 11.96 -15.27
N TYR A 214 -18.73 11.56 -14.22
CA TYR A 214 -17.48 10.84 -14.29
C TYR A 214 -17.59 9.49 -13.60
N PRO A 215 -16.82 8.47 -14.02
CA PRO A 215 -16.67 7.25 -13.26
C PRO A 215 -15.99 7.52 -11.92
N VAL A 216 -16.33 6.72 -10.93
CA VAL A 216 -15.77 6.81 -9.58
C VAL A 216 -14.72 5.74 -9.37
N VAL A 217 -13.60 6.10 -8.76
CA VAL A 217 -12.62 5.17 -8.17
C VAL A 217 -12.61 5.37 -6.66
N MET A 218 -12.94 4.32 -5.91
CA MET A 218 -13.15 4.40 -4.47
C MET A 218 -12.24 3.45 -3.70
N SER A 219 -11.77 3.93 -2.55
CA SER A 219 -11.12 3.12 -1.51
C SER A 219 -11.82 3.37 -0.18
N LYS A 220 -12.04 2.32 0.62
CA LYS A 220 -12.61 2.41 1.96
C LYS A 220 -11.91 1.45 2.89
N GLY A 221 -11.58 1.91 4.08
CA GLY A 221 -11.03 1.01 5.08
C GLY A 221 -10.62 1.66 6.38
N PHE A 222 -10.04 0.82 7.19
CA PHE A 222 -9.61 1.08 8.55
C PHE A 222 -8.42 2.03 8.66
N TYR A 223 -7.65 2.21 7.57
CA TYR A 223 -6.51 3.13 7.53
C TYR A 223 -6.90 4.61 7.51
N GLY A 224 -8.18 4.90 7.24
CA GLY A 224 -8.70 6.26 7.14
C GLY A 224 -8.44 6.90 5.78
N LYS A 225 -9.07 8.05 5.59
CA LYS A 225 -9.01 8.83 4.35
C LYS A 225 -7.81 9.79 4.27
N SER A 226 -7.07 9.93 5.37
CA SER A 226 -5.87 10.76 5.50
C SER A 226 -4.62 9.90 5.57
N PHE A 227 -3.49 10.47 5.15
CA PHE A 227 -2.21 9.77 5.11
C PHE A 227 -1.68 9.44 6.52
N TYR A 228 -1.13 8.24 6.71
CA TYR A 228 -0.43 7.77 7.91
C TYR A 228 -1.10 8.11 9.24
N HIS A 229 -2.18 7.40 9.58
CA HIS A 229 -2.75 7.39 10.93
C HIS A 229 -3.30 8.73 11.45
N ASP A 230 -3.31 9.78 10.65
CA ASP A 230 -3.67 11.10 11.10
C ASP A 230 -5.14 11.37 10.86
N CYS A 231 -5.94 10.97 11.84
CA CYS A 231 -7.23 11.58 12.03
C CYS A 231 -7.00 13.03 12.43
N ILE A 232 -7.34 13.95 11.54
CA ILE A 232 -7.31 15.37 11.87
C ILE A 232 -8.51 15.66 12.76
N CYS A 233 -8.31 15.53 14.07
CA CYS A 233 -9.33 15.77 15.07
C CYS A 233 -9.14 17.10 15.76
N ASN A 234 -7.91 17.60 15.78
CA ASN A 234 -7.50 18.82 16.45
C ASN A 234 -6.28 19.43 15.74
N GLU A 235 -5.85 20.60 16.21
CA GLU A 235 -4.76 21.36 15.60
C GLU A 235 -3.40 20.64 15.65
N ALA A 236 -3.13 19.89 16.73
CA ALA A 236 -1.89 19.12 16.83
C ALA A 236 -1.83 18.00 15.77
N ASP A 237 -2.96 17.40 15.43
CA ASP A 237 -3.05 16.39 14.37
C ASP A 237 -2.77 17.01 13.01
N VAL A 238 -3.22 18.25 12.75
CA VAL A 238 -2.90 18.96 11.50
C VAL A 238 -1.41 19.17 11.36
N LEU A 239 -0.74 19.67 12.40
CA LEU A 239 0.69 19.92 12.40
C LEU A 239 1.48 18.63 12.19
N ARG A 240 1.07 17.55 12.84
CA ARG A 240 1.69 16.24 12.69
C ARG A 240 1.50 15.66 11.28
N LYS A 241 0.31 15.78 10.68
CA LYS A 241 0.06 15.40 9.29
C LYS A 241 0.98 16.18 8.34
N GLU A 242 1.05 17.49 8.51
CA GLU A 242 1.90 18.35 7.71
C GLU A 242 3.38 17.97 7.80
N GLU A 243 3.87 17.65 9.01
CA GLU A 243 5.24 17.13 9.23
C GLU A 243 5.48 15.81 8.50
N MET A 244 4.52 14.89 8.55
CA MET A 244 4.61 13.61 7.86
C MET A 244 4.55 13.78 6.35
N GLU A 245 3.69 14.63 5.82
CA GLU A 245 3.64 14.95 4.40
C GLU A 245 4.95 15.54 3.90
N ASP A 246 5.54 16.48 4.61
CA ASP A 246 6.87 17.04 4.28
C ASP A 246 7.97 15.97 4.27
N ARG A 247 7.92 15.05 5.22
CA ARG A 247 8.93 13.99 5.35
C ARG A 247 8.88 12.96 4.23
N TYR A 248 7.67 12.58 3.80
CA TYR A 248 7.49 11.50 2.82
C TYR A 248 7.33 11.97 1.38
N PHE A 249 6.83 13.19 1.15
CA PHE A 249 6.50 13.69 -0.19
C PHE A 249 7.50 14.67 -0.77
N SER A 250 8.33 15.31 0.03
CA SER A 250 9.30 16.29 -0.45
C SER A 250 10.43 15.69 -1.31
N GLY A 251 10.56 14.36 -1.34
CA GLY A 251 11.68 13.67 -1.97
C GLY A 251 11.44 13.06 -3.35
N ASN A 252 10.21 13.06 -3.88
CA ASN A 252 9.92 12.47 -5.20
C ASN A 252 9.21 13.46 -6.14
N PRO A 253 9.96 14.32 -6.85
CA PRO A 253 9.39 15.33 -7.75
C PRO A 253 8.73 14.75 -9.01
N ASP A 254 9.10 13.55 -9.44
CA ASP A 254 8.75 13.00 -10.75
C ASP A 254 7.77 11.83 -10.69
N GLY A 255 7.44 11.33 -9.52
CA GLY A 255 6.57 10.16 -9.34
C GLY A 255 5.15 10.49 -8.95
N ALA A 256 4.25 9.54 -9.15
CA ALA A 256 2.98 9.52 -8.47
C ALA A 256 3.23 9.62 -6.97
N GLN A 257 2.65 10.63 -6.35
CA GLN A 257 2.94 10.89 -4.94
C GLN A 257 1.94 10.15 -4.08
N TYR A 258 2.43 9.59 -2.99
CA TYR A 258 1.59 9.03 -1.96
C TYR A 258 0.82 10.16 -1.27
N GLU A 259 -0.28 10.58 -1.86
CA GLU A 259 -1.19 11.50 -1.18
C GLU A 259 -1.90 10.84 0.00
N ASN A 260 -2.01 9.52 -0.03
CA ASN A 260 -2.57 8.71 1.04
C ASN A 260 -2.09 7.27 0.95
N HIS A 261 -2.12 6.54 2.05
CA HIS A 261 -1.68 5.16 2.16
C HIS A 261 -2.56 4.23 1.31
N GLU A 262 -1.95 3.48 0.41
CA GLU A 262 -2.57 2.41 -0.38
C GLU A 262 -3.79 2.80 -1.24
N THR A 263 -3.90 4.08 -1.62
CA THR A 263 -4.98 4.59 -2.47
C THR A 263 -4.43 5.20 -3.77
N VAL A 264 -5.31 5.51 -4.71
CA VAL A 264 -4.92 6.21 -5.95
C VAL A 264 -4.41 7.62 -5.67
N ASP A 265 -3.42 8.07 -6.46
CA ASP A 265 -2.98 9.47 -6.49
C ASP A 265 -4.02 10.32 -7.22
N THR A 266 -4.77 11.11 -6.47
CA THR A 266 -5.86 11.93 -7.02
C THR A 266 -5.35 12.96 -8.00
N SER A 267 -4.11 13.42 -7.86
CA SER A 267 -3.49 14.40 -8.74
C SER A 267 -3.23 13.86 -10.16
N VAL A 268 -3.20 12.54 -10.30
CA VAL A 268 -3.03 11.86 -11.60
C VAL A 268 -4.38 11.39 -12.15
N TRP A 269 -5.22 10.79 -11.31
CA TRP A 269 -6.46 10.16 -11.76
C TRP A 269 -7.57 11.16 -12.07
N VAL A 270 -7.72 12.23 -11.29
CA VAL A 270 -8.81 13.19 -11.50
C VAL A 270 -8.69 13.97 -12.82
N PRO A 271 -7.51 14.44 -13.25
CA PRO A 271 -7.34 15.07 -14.55
C PRO A 271 -7.71 14.17 -15.74
N GLU A 272 -7.59 12.85 -15.58
CA GLU A 272 -7.98 11.85 -16.59
C GLU A 272 -9.50 11.56 -16.60
N GLY A 273 -10.29 12.36 -15.87
CA GLY A 273 -11.75 12.30 -15.87
C GLY A 273 -12.30 11.23 -14.94
N TYR A 274 -11.73 11.06 -13.78
CA TYR A 274 -12.25 10.23 -12.68
C TYR A 274 -12.63 11.07 -11.47
N VAL A 275 -13.60 10.60 -10.70
CA VAL A 275 -13.82 11.04 -9.32
C VAL A 275 -13.15 10.04 -8.42
N CYS A 276 -12.27 10.49 -7.52
CA CYS A 276 -11.62 9.65 -6.52
C CYS A 276 -12.26 9.88 -5.16
N ILE A 277 -12.58 8.80 -4.44
CA ILE A 277 -13.22 8.88 -3.11
C ILE A 277 -12.41 8.03 -2.12
N ARG A 278 -12.06 8.64 -0.99
CA ARG A 278 -11.46 7.95 0.16
C ARG A 278 -12.45 7.98 1.31
N VAL A 279 -12.80 6.83 1.84
CA VAL A 279 -13.82 6.69 2.88
C VAL A 279 -13.21 6.15 4.17
N ASP A 280 -13.43 6.85 5.28
CA ASP A 280 -13.13 6.33 6.61
C ASP A 280 -14.06 5.15 6.94
N ALA A 281 -13.52 4.09 7.53
CA ALA A 281 -14.36 3.06 8.11
C ALA A 281 -15.13 3.58 9.33
N ARG A 282 -16.16 2.86 9.76
CA ARG A 282 -16.89 3.13 11.00
C ARG A 282 -15.93 3.15 12.19
N GLY A 283 -16.09 4.11 13.10
CA GLY A 283 -15.22 4.30 14.26
C GLY A 283 -13.83 4.86 13.95
N VAL A 284 -13.53 5.17 12.68
CA VAL A 284 -12.27 5.77 12.24
C VAL A 284 -12.45 7.27 12.05
N CYS A 285 -11.50 8.06 12.53
CA CYS A 285 -11.51 9.53 12.44
C CYS A 285 -12.85 10.14 12.88
N LYS A 286 -13.52 10.84 11.97
CA LYS A 286 -14.81 11.51 12.25
C LYS A 286 -16.03 10.61 12.01
N SER A 287 -15.84 9.40 11.51
CA SER A 287 -16.93 8.42 11.36
C SER A 287 -17.34 7.86 12.73
N PRO A 288 -18.61 7.97 13.14
CA PRO A 288 -19.08 7.45 14.42
C PRO A 288 -19.10 5.93 14.47
N GLY A 289 -19.32 5.36 15.65
CA GLY A 289 -19.48 3.93 15.88
C GLY A 289 -18.20 3.26 16.38
N LEU A 290 -18.19 1.93 16.38
CA LEU A 290 -17.07 1.11 16.82
C LEU A 290 -16.23 0.64 15.62
N GLN A 291 -14.93 0.65 15.80
CA GLN A 291 -14.02 0.02 14.85
C GLN A 291 -14.24 -1.50 14.85
N ALA A 292 -14.54 -2.05 13.70
CA ALA A 292 -14.74 -3.48 13.49
C ALA A 292 -14.11 -3.89 12.16
N PRO A 293 -12.76 -3.93 12.06
CA PRO A 293 -12.09 -4.26 10.82
C PRO A 293 -12.49 -5.66 10.34
N PHE A 294 -12.57 -5.80 9.02
CA PHE A 294 -12.92 -7.04 8.32
C PHE A 294 -14.30 -7.63 8.66
N SER A 295 -15.18 -6.87 9.29
CA SER A 295 -16.50 -7.36 9.70
C SER A 295 -17.53 -7.31 8.56
N VAL A 296 -18.63 -8.04 8.73
CA VAL A 296 -19.82 -7.95 7.87
C VAL A 296 -20.34 -6.51 7.83
N GLN A 297 -20.38 -5.83 8.99
CA GLN A 297 -20.82 -4.44 9.07
C GLN A 297 -19.96 -3.50 8.22
N GLU A 298 -18.65 -3.73 8.20
CA GLU A 298 -17.76 -2.93 7.36
C GLU A 298 -18.03 -3.14 5.87
N ALA A 299 -18.33 -4.37 5.46
CA ALA A 299 -18.71 -4.69 4.09
C ALA A 299 -20.07 -4.05 3.70
N GLU A 300 -21.04 -4.05 4.61
CA GLU A 300 -22.34 -3.38 4.41
C GLU A 300 -22.18 -1.85 4.34
N ASP A 301 -21.36 -1.25 5.18
CA ASP A 301 -21.03 0.18 5.12
C ASP A 301 -20.35 0.54 3.79
N TYR A 302 -19.52 -0.37 3.25
CA TYR A 302 -18.88 -0.16 1.95
C TYR A 302 -19.88 -0.29 0.81
N TYR A 303 -20.81 -1.24 0.89
CA TYR A 303 -21.94 -1.34 -0.04
C TYR A 303 -22.70 -0.03 -0.12
N ASP A 304 -23.12 0.53 1.02
CA ASP A 304 -23.86 1.77 1.09
C ASP A 304 -23.06 2.95 0.51
N ALA A 305 -21.75 2.99 0.75
CA ALA A 305 -20.86 4.01 0.18
C ALA A 305 -20.77 3.91 -1.36
N ILE A 306 -20.70 2.70 -1.92
CA ILE A 306 -20.69 2.46 -3.37
C ILE A 306 -21.99 2.94 -4.01
N GLU A 307 -23.14 2.56 -3.42
CA GLU A 307 -24.45 2.94 -3.92
C GLU A 307 -24.68 4.45 -3.81
N TRP A 308 -24.25 5.07 -2.72
CA TRP A 308 -24.28 6.52 -2.59
C TRP A 308 -23.45 7.19 -3.69
N ALA A 309 -22.22 6.75 -3.94
CA ALA A 309 -21.36 7.34 -4.95
C ALA A 309 -21.91 7.18 -6.38
N GLY A 310 -22.50 6.02 -6.68
CA GLY A 310 -23.12 5.73 -7.97
C GLY A 310 -24.28 6.66 -8.30
N THR A 311 -24.99 7.19 -7.29
CA THR A 311 -26.17 8.03 -7.45
C THR A 311 -25.90 9.54 -7.42
N GLN A 312 -24.64 9.96 -7.20
CA GLN A 312 -24.32 11.39 -7.11
C GLN A 312 -24.47 12.11 -8.45
N PRO A 313 -24.83 13.41 -8.47
CA PRO A 313 -25.02 14.17 -9.71
C PRO A 313 -23.79 14.21 -10.63
N TRP A 314 -22.60 14.15 -10.07
CA TRP A 314 -21.32 14.13 -10.78
C TRP A 314 -20.85 12.71 -11.18
N SER A 315 -21.57 11.66 -10.77
CA SER A 315 -21.25 10.27 -11.11
C SER A 315 -21.93 9.83 -12.39
N ASN A 316 -21.24 9.03 -13.21
CA ASN A 316 -21.85 8.36 -14.37
C ASN A 316 -22.57 7.04 -13.98
N GLY A 317 -22.56 6.65 -12.70
CA GLY A 317 -23.18 5.43 -12.18
C GLY A 317 -22.23 4.23 -12.16
N ASN A 318 -20.98 4.35 -12.59
CA ASN A 318 -20.01 3.27 -12.59
C ASN A 318 -18.95 3.53 -11.51
N VAL A 319 -18.88 2.62 -10.53
CA VAL A 319 -17.92 2.66 -9.44
C VAL A 319 -16.90 1.54 -9.62
N GLY A 320 -15.62 1.90 -9.64
CA GLY A 320 -14.49 0.98 -9.55
C GLY A 320 -13.85 1.05 -8.18
N LEU A 321 -13.30 -0.07 -7.70
CA LEU A 321 -12.53 -0.10 -6.46
C LEU A 321 -11.05 -0.30 -6.76
N TRP A 322 -10.21 0.50 -6.09
CA TRP A 322 -8.76 0.38 -6.16
C TRP A 322 -8.19 0.44 -4.76
N GLY A 323 -7.30 -0.45 -4.43
CA GLY A 323 -6.66 -0.45 -3.12
C GLY A 323 -5.62 -1.55 -2.99
N MET A 324 -4.79 -1.40 -1.96
CA MET A 324 -3.74 -2.36 -1.63
C MET A 324 -4.00 -2.93 -0.25
N SER A 325 -3.49 -4.15 0.03
CA SER A 325 -3.52 -4.76 1.35
C SER A 325 -4.95 -4.82 1.94
N TYR A 326 -5.16 -4.22 3.09
CA TYR A 326 -6.47 -4.11 3.72
C TYR A 326 -7.54 -3.56 2.78
N LEU A 327 -7.21 -2.50 2.04
CA LEU A 327 -8.15 -1.87 1.09
C LEU A 327 -8.45 -2.77 -0.12
N ALA A 328 -7.59 -3.74 -0.43
CA ALA A 328 -7.85 -4.76 -1.45
C ALA A 328 -8.74 -5.88 -0.89
N MET A 329 -8.50 -6.34 0.34
CA MET A 329 -9.32 -7.34 1.02
C MET A 329 -10.77 -6.87 1.19
N ALA A 330 -10.97 -5.62 1.60
CA ALA A 330 -12.29 -5.01 1.75
C ALA A 330 -13.11 -5.01 0.44
N GLN A 331 -12.45 -4.97 -0.73
CA GLN A 331 -13.13 -5.06 -2.02
C GLN A 331 -13.82 -6.41 -2.23
N HIS A 332 -13.17 -7.52 -1.85
CA HIS A 332 -13.77 -8.85 -2.00
C HIS A 332 -14.93 -9.05 -1.03
N ASN A 333 -14.82 -8.53 0.20
CA ASN A 333 -15.91 -8.56 1.17
C ASN A 333 -17.15 -7.87 0.61
N VAL A 334 -17.02 -6.64 0.12
CA VAL A 334 -18.17 -5.92 -0.43
C VAL A 334 -18.65 -6.47 -1.77
N ALA A 335 -17.75 -6.97 -2.62
CA ALA A 335 -18.13 -7.56 -3.92
C ALA A 335 -19.01 -8.80 -3.74
N SER A 336 -18.83 -9.57 -2.66
CA SER A 336 -19.68 -10.71 -2.32
C SER A 336 -21.12 -10.30 -1.96
N LEU A 337 -21.35 -9.03 -1.61
CA LEU A 337 -22.68 -8.45 -1.37
C LEU A 337 -23.32 -7.87 -2.65
N GLN A 338 -22.63 -7.84 -3.77
CA GLN A 338 -23.10 -7.47 -5.11
C GLN A 338 -23.73 -6.06 -5.22
N PRO A 339 -23.07 -4.96 -4.82
CA PRO A 339 -23.60 -3.63 -5.00
C PRO A 339 -23.81 -3.32 -6.51
N PRO A 340 -25.01 -2.86 -6.92
CA PRO A 340 -25.35 -2.65 -8.34
C PRO A 340 -24.43 -1.68 -9.09
N HIS A 341 -23.89 -0.67 -8.40
CA HIS A 341 -23.00 0.30 -9.02
C HIS A 341 -21.54 -0.15 -9.11
N LEU A 342 -21.14 -1.27 -8.46
CA LEU A 342 -19.79 -1.84 -8.59
C LEU A 342 -19.58 -2.45 -9.98
N LYS A 343 -18.63 -1.94 -10.74
CA LYS A 343 -18.37 -2.35 -12.13
C LYS A 343 -17.03 -3.00 -12.37
N ALA A 344 -16.01 -2.70 -11.58
CA ALA A 344 -14.69 -3.32 -11.69
C ALA A 344 -13.88 -3.12 -10.41
N MET A 345 -12.86 -3.97 -10.22
CA MET A 345 -11.96 -3.91 -9.08
C MET A 345 -10.50 -4.08 -9.52
N ILE A 346 -9.59 -3.36 -8.86
CA ILE A 346 -8.14 -3.61 -8.90
C ILE A 346 -7.70 -3.81 -7.46
N ALA A 347 -7.38 -5.06 -7.11
CA ALA A 347 -7.01 -5.47 -5.76
C ALA A 347 -5.53 -5.88 -5.72
N GLN A 348 -4.72 -5.16 -4.97
CA GLN A 348 -3.27 -5.36 -4.95
C GLN A 348 -2.82 -5.86 -3.58
N GLY A 349 -2.15 -7.01 -3.54
CA GLY A 349 -1.78 -7.64 -2.27
C GLY A 349 -3.03 -7.95 -1.43
N THR A 350 -3.80 -8.97 -1.82
CA THR A 350 -5.09 -9.27 -1.21
C THR A 350 -5.13 -10.68 -0.61
N ASP A 351 -6.09 -10.89 0.29
CA ASP A 351 -6.42 -12.19 0.87
C ASP A 351 -7.93 -12.37 0.87
N SER A 352 -8.40 -13.58 0.60
CA SER A 352 -9.83 -13.95 0.68
C SER A 352 -10.13 -14.93 1.82
N ASP A 353 -9.10 -15.52 2.41
CA ASP A 353 -9.16 -16.37 3.60
C ASP A 353 -8.03 -15.99 4.57
N ILE A 354 -8.20 -14.84 5.23
CA ILE A 354 -7.14 -14.25 6.06
C ILE A 354 -6.67 -15.19 7.18
N TYR A 355 -7.53 -16.10 7.66
CA TYR A 355 -7.15 -17.08 8.68
C TYR A 355 -5.98 -17.93 8.18
N ASN A 356 -6.17 -18.59 7.03
CA ASN A 356 -5.17 -19.51 6.47
C ASN A 356 -4.01 -18.78 5.78
N GLU A 357 -4.27 -17.61 5.19
CA GLU A 357 -3.33 -16.94 4.30
C GLU A 357 -2.38 -16.02 5.07
N ALA A 358 -2.85 -15.37 6.15
CA ALA A 358 -2.06 -14.37 6.84
C ALA A 358 -2.08 -14.46 8.37
N LEU A 359 -3.24 -14.72 9.00
CA LEU A 359 -3.39 -14.63 10.46
C LEU A 359 -2.79 -15.84 11.18
N TYR A 360 -3.22 -17.06 10.77
CA TYR A 360 -2.81 -18.35 11.32
C TYR A 360 -2.25 -19.29 10.24
N GLY A 361 -1.40 -18.78 9.36
CA GLY A 361 -0.77 -19.59 8.32
C GLY A 361 -0.10 -20.84 8.93
N GLY A 362 -0.42 -22.02 8.39
CA GLY A 362 0.07 -23.29 8.94
C GLY A 362 -0.33 -23.56 10.40
N GLY A 363 -1.35 -22.88 10.93
CA GLY A 363 -1.77 -22.96 12.33
C GLY A 363 -0.91 -22.17 13.31
N ILE A 364 -0.01 -21.33 12.83
CA ILE A 364 0.90 -20.50 13.63
C ILE A 364 0.50 -19.02 13.49
N PHE A 365 0.27 -18.35 14.61
CA PHE A 365 -0.13 -16.94 14.62
C PHE A 365 0.99 -16.02 14.10
N GLY A 366 0.64 -15.11 13.23
CA GLY A 366 1.55 -14.12 12.64
C GLY A 366 1.84 -12.94 13.57
N ALA A 367 2.33 -13.19 14.79
CA ALA A 367 2.43 -12.24 15.89
C ALA A 367 3.18 -10.96 15.55
N GLY A 368 4.27 -11.06 14.79
CA GLY A 368 5.11 -9.91 14.47
C GLY A 368 4.37 -8.83 13.71
N PHE A 369 3.67 -9.23 12.65
CA PHE A 369 2.89 -8.31 11.84
C PHE A 369 1.62 -7.85 12.55
N TRP A 370 0.78 -8.78 13.02
CA TRP A 370 -0.55 -8.44 13.51
C TRP A 370 -0.54 -7.60 14.77
N ASN A 371 0.42 -7.82 15.71
CA ASN A 371 0.59 -6.96 16.89
C ASN A 371 1.03 -5.55 16.50
N TRP A 372 1.96 -5.43 15.54
CA TRP A 372 2.40 -4.14 15.01
C TRP A 372 1.24 -3.43 14.30
N TRP A 373 0.54 -4.11 13.38
CA TRP A 373 -0.55 -3.59 12.60
C TRP A 373 -1.69 -3.08 13.50
N TRP A 374 -2.13 -3.91 14.46
CA TRP A 374 -3.20 -3.53 15.38
C TRP A 374 -2.82 -2.34 16.24
N LYS A 375 -1.61 -2.34 16.80
CA LYS A 375 -1.13 -1.25 17.64
C LYS A 375 -1.10 0.09 16.90
N ILE A 376 -0.66 0.07 15.64
CA ILE A 376 -0.55 1.28 14.84
C ILE A 376 -1.94 1.77 14.43
N TRP A 377 -2.74 0.91 13.82
CA TRP A 377 -3.97 1.33 13.19
C TRP A 377 -5.13 1.54 14.16
N SER A 378 -5.27 0.72 15.21
CA SER A 378 -6.31 0.92 16.22
C SER A 378 -6.01 2.09 17.15
N GLY A 379 -4.74 2.28 17.52
CA GLY A 379 -4.33 3.29 18.50
C GLY A 379 -4.33 4.72 17.98
N ASN A 380 -4.15 4.89 16.66
CA ASN A 380 -3.89 6.21 16.05
C ASN A 380 -5.05 6.76 15.21
N ASN A 381 -6.10 5.96 14.98
CA ASN A 381 -7.13 6.30 13.98
C ASN A 381 -8.48 6.76 14.57
N HIS A 382 -8.52 7.47 15.69
CA HIS A 382 -9.78 8.04 16.16
C HIS A 382 -9.69 9.46 16.68
N CYS A 383 -10.75 10.20 16.41
CA CYS A 383 -11.02 11.51 16.98
C CYS A 383 -11.84 11.33 18.27
N GLY A 384 -11.26 11.65 19.43
CA GLY A 384 -11.96 11.60 20.69
C GLY A 384 -11.80 10.29 21.46
N GLU A 385 -12.90 9.72 21.95
CA GLU A 385 -12.88 8.49 22.73
C GLU A 385 -12.43 7.28 21.92
N ARG A 386 -11.70 6.38 22.58
CA ARG A 386 -11.28 5.11 21.99
C ARG A 386 -12.49 4.29 21.57
N ARG A 387 -12.58 3.96 20.29
CA ARG A 387 -13.74 3.30 19.67
C ARG A 387 -13.40 1.94 19.08
N GLU A 388 -12.35 1.30 19.54
CA GLU A 388 -11.93 -0.01 19.05
C GLU A 388 -12.77 -1.13 19.65
N THR A 389 -12.93 -2.19 18.87
CA THR A 389 -13.30 -3.51 19.39
C THR A 389 -12.03 -4.20 19.92
N ASP A 390 -12.20 -5.19 20.79
CA ASP A 390 -11.09 -6.02 21.24
C ASP A 390 -10.74 -7.10 20.21
N TRP A 391 -10.51 -6.66 18.96
CA TRP A 391 -10.33 -7.53 17.80
C TRP A 391 -9.13 -8.46 17.95
N MET A 392 -7.99 -7.91 18.40
CA MET A 392 -6.76 -8.66 18.57
C MET A 392 -6.88 -9.72 19.66
N ALA A 393 -7.42 -9.36 20.83
CA ALA A 393 -7.62 -10.32 21.91
C ALA A 393 -8.58 -11.44 21.51
N ARG A 394 -9.63 -11.11 20.75
CA ARG A 394 -10.55 -12.11 20.20
C ARG A 394 -9.87 -13.03 19.19
N ALA A 395 -9.06 -12.48 18.29
CA ALA A 395 -8.29 -13.26 17.33
C ALA A 395 -7.32 -14.23 18.05
N LEU A 396 -6.62 -13.76 19.09
CA LEU A 396 -5.71 -14.59 19.89
C LEU A 396 -6.45 -15.67 20.70
N ALA A 397 -7.66 -15.40 21.17
CA ALA A 397 -8.50 -16.36 21.91
C ALA A 397 -9.15 -17.41 21.00
N THR A 398 -9.08 -17.23 19.66
CA THR A 398 -9.71 -18.13 18.67
C THR A 398 -8.65 -18.66 17.70
N PRO A 399 -7.74 -19.55 18.15
CA PRO A 399 -6.60 -20.01 17.37
C PRO A 399 -6.96 -21.07 16.32
N PHE A 400 -8.17 -21.57 16.31
CA PHE A 400 -8.67 -22.55 15.36
C PHE A 400 -9.53 -21.91 14.27
N ASN A 401 -9.67 -22.57 13.12
CA ASN A 401 -10.48 -22.12 12.00
C ASN A 401 -11.98 -22.31 12.30
N ASP A 402 -12.48 -21.60 13.28
CA ASP A 402 -13.89 -21.63 13.69
C ASP A 402 -14.76 -20.86 12.67
N PRO A 403 -15.75 -21.48 12.01
CA PRO A 403 -16.62 -20.80 11.07
C PRO A 403 -17.44 -19.64 11.66
N THR A 404 -17.69 -19.62 12.96
CA THR A 404 -18.37 -18.50 13.63
C THR A 404 -17.46 -17.27 13.80
N ALA A 405 -16.17 -17.50 13.81
CA ALA A 405 -15.15 -16.47 13.92
C ALA A 405 -14.63 -16.01 12.53
N TYR A 406 -14.43 -16.95 11.61
CA TYR A 406 -13.74 -16.75 10.34
C TYR A 406 -14.55 -17.19 9.10
N GLY A 407 -15.85 -17.42 9.25
CA GLY A 407 -16.76 -17.80 8.16
C GLY A 407 -17.36 -16.61 7.41
N PRO A 408 -18.36 -16.85 6.54
CA PRO A 408 -19.04 -15.77 5.78
C PRO A 408 -19.70 -14.70 6.66
N ASN A 409 -20.11 -15.07 7.87
CA ASN A 409 -20.61 -14.14 8.89
C ASN A 409 -19.66 -14.11 10.11
N GLY A 410 -18.39 -14.29 9.86
CA GLY A 410 -17.38 -14.40 10.91
C GLY A 410 -17.30 -13.17 11.80
N SER A 411 -17.28 -13.42 13.11
CA SER A 411 -17.29 -12.35 14.11
C SER A 411 -15.93 -11.66 14.30
N ILE A 412 -14.86 -12.27 13.81
CA ILE A 412 -13.49 -11.71 13.80
C ILE A 412 -13.14 -11.28 12.40
N PHE A 413 -13.44 -12.11 11.40
CA PHE A 413 -13.15 -11.86 10.00
C PHE A 413 -14.27 -12.43 9.11
N MET A 414 -14.85 -11.60 8.27
CA MET A 414 -15.79 -12.03 7.24
C MET A 414 -15.01 -12.67 6.08
N ARG A 415 -15.16 -13.97 5.88
CA ARG A 415 -14.67 -14.62 4.66
C ARG A 415 -15.66 -14.36 3.52
N PRO A 416 -15.26 -13.65 2.44
CA PRO A 416 -16.17 -13.33 1.35
C PRO A 416 -16.68 -14.58 0.63
N ASP A 417 -17.95 -14.60 0.25
CA ASP A 417 -18.49 -15.62 -0.64
C ASP A 417 -18.11 -15.30 -2.09
N MET A 418 -16.97 -15.83 -2.52
CA MET A 418 -16.41 -15.57 -3.85
C MET A 418 -17.31 -16.07 -4.99
N SER A 419 -18.24 -17.00 -4.73
CA SER A 419 -19.24 -17.45 -5.71
C SER A 419 -20.26 -16.38 -6.09
N LYS A 420 -20.35 -15.31 -5.30
CA LYS A 420 -21.20 -14.14 -5.53
C LYS A 420 -20.44 -12.92 -6.04
N ALA A 421 -19.12 -12.88 -5.96
CA ALA A 421 -18.29 -11.76 -6.39
C ALA A 421 -18.20 -11.73 -7.93
N THR A 422 -19.19 -11.16 -8.60
CA THR A 422 -19.32 -11.18 -10.08
C THR A 422 -18.65 -9.99 -10.77
N ALA A 423 -18.22 -8.96 -10.04
CA ALA A 423 -17.52 -7.81 -10.62
C ALA A 423 -16.18 -8.25 -11.25
N PRO A 424 -15.84 -7.72 -12.44
CA PRO A 424 -14.50 -7.93 -13.03
C PRO A 424 -13.41 -7.54 -12.05
N VAL A 425 -12.35 -8.36 -11.97
CA VAL A 425 -11.26 -8.13 -11.03
C VAL A 425 -9.89 -8.28 -11.67
N TRP A 426 -9.00 -7.35 -11.36
CA TRP A 426 -7.58 -7.46 -11.63
C TRP A 426 -6.85 -7.56 -10.29
N ILE A 427 -6.20 -8.70 -10.05
CA ILE A 427 -5.43 -8.94 -8.84
C ILE A 427 -3.94 -8.75 -9.16
N VAL A 428 -3.24 -7.97 -8.33
CA VAL A 428 -1.78 -7.84 -8.37
C VAL A 428 -1.23 -8.50 -7.12
N GLY A 429 -0.56 -9.64 -7.28
CA GLY A 429 0.04 -10.42 -6.19
C GLY A 429 1.53 -10.11 -6.04
N PRO A 430 2.00 -9.64 -4.86
CA PRO A 430 3.42 -9.41 -4.63
C PRO A 430 4.15 -10.72 -4.37
N GLN A 431 5.38 -10.87 -4.89
CA GLN A 431 6.26 -11.99 -4.56
C GLN A 431 7.22 -11.66 -3.42
N VAL A 432 7.51 -10.39 -3.21
CA VAL A 432 8.40 -9.88 -2.17
C VAL A 432 7.82 -8.62 -1.52
N GLY A 433 8.29 -8.30 -0.33
CA GLY A 433 7.88 -7.11 0.42
C GLY A 433 6.66 -7.35 1.30
N ALA A 434 5.54 -7.71 0.73
CA ALA A 434 4.32 -8.04 1.48
C ALA A 434 4.02 -9.54 1.45
N ILE A 435 4.90 -10.32 2.01
CA ILE A 435 4.82 -11.79 2.06
C ILE A 435 3.49 -12.32 2.60
N ILE A 436 2.81 -11.56 3.47
CA ILE A 436 1.48 -11.91 3.99
C ILE A 436 0.44 -12.04 2.88
N HIS A 437 0.58 -11.34 1.75
CA HIS A 437 -0.37 -11.33 0.65
C HIS A 437 0.03 -12.21 -0.54
N GLN A 438 1.20 -12.85 -0.48
CA GLN A 438 1.72 -13.65 -1.58
C GLN A 438 0.82 -14.85 -1.89
N LEU A 439 0.48 -15.63 -0.86
CA LEU A 439 -0.45 -16.75 -0.97
C LEU A 439 -1.87 -16.26 -1.28
N GLY A 440 -2.35 -15.31 -0.49
CA GLY A 440 -3.73 -14.85 -0.57
C GLY A 440 -4.10 -14.25 -1.92
N SER A 441 -3.19 -13.52 -2.56
CA SER A 441 -3.43 -12.98 -3.91
C SER A 441 -3.60 -14.08 -4.94
N SER A 442 -2.76 -15.12 -4.90
CA SER A 442 -2.86 -16.29 -5.76
C SER A 442 -4.16 -17.06 -5.53
N GLU A 443 -4.50 -17.34 -4.28
CA GLU A 443 -5.71 -18.07 -3.89
C GLU A 443 -6.98 -17.27 -4.21
N THR A 444 -6.96 -15.96 -4.02
CA THR A 444 -8.09 -15.09 -4.36
C THR A 444 -8.35 -15.08 -5.86
N TYR A 445 -7.30 -15.06 -6.71
CA TYR A 445 -7.47 -15.20 -8.15
C TYR A 445 -8.11 -16.53 -8.52
N ILE A 446 -7.62 -17.63 -7.97
CA ILE A 446 -8.17 -18.98 -8.22
C ILE A 446 -9.65 -19.04 -7.83
N ARG A 447 -10.02 -18.47 -6.69
CA ARG A 447 -11.40 -18.48 -6.17
C ARG A 447 -12.33 -17.51 -6.88
N SER A 448 -11.81 -16.52 -7.63
CA SER A 448 -12.61 -15.50 -8.34
C SER A 448 -13.32 -16.03 -9.60
N THR A 449 -13.84 -17.26 -9.55
CA THR A 449 -14.45 -17.93 -10.71
C THR A 449 -15.79 -17.33 -11.14
N ALA A 450 -16.50 -16.65 -10.24
CA ALA A 450 -17.75 -15.96 -10.55
C ALA A 450 -17.56 -14.60 -11.20
N ALA A 451 -16.36 -14.02 -11.15
CA ALA A 451 -16.06 -12.74 -11.77
C ALA A 451 -16.27 -12.79 -13.29
N LYS A 452 -16.93 -11.77 -13.85
CA LYS A 452 -17.16 -11.65 -15.30
C LYS A 452 -15.87 -11.66 -16.11
N ALA A 453 -14.80 -11.17 -15.53
CA ALA A 453 -13.45 -11.25 -16.06
C ALA A 453 -12.45 -11.19 -14.89
N ARG A 454 -11.32 -11.87 -15.05
CA ARG A 454 -10.24 -11.84 -14.05
C ARG A 454 -8.89 -11.67 -14.74
N LYS A 455 -8.04 -10.84 -14.16
CA LYS A 455 -6.62 -10.69 -14.55
C LYS A 455 -5.77 -10.91 -13.32
N PHE A 456 -4.56 -11.43 -13.51
CA PHE A 456 -3.60 -11.68 -12.45
C PHE A 456 -2.20 -11.26 -12.87
N ASP A 457 -1.61 -10.37 -12.10
CA ASP A 457 -0.20 -10.02 -12.19
C ASP A 457 0.52 -10.56 -10.96
N PHE A 458 1.42 -11.51 -11.17
CA PHE A 458 2.31 -11.97 -10.11
C PHE A 458 3.60 -11.19 -10.20
N ALA A 459 3.65 -10.06 -9.48
CA ALA A 459 4.66 -9.02 -9.61
C ALA A 459 5.85 -9.24 -8.66
N ASP A 460 7.06 -8.88 -9.10
CA ASP A 460 8.27 -9.00 -8.29
C ASP A 460 8.25 -8.01 -7.12
N ALA A 461 8.02 -6.72 -7.38
CA ALA A 461 7.94 -5.69 -6.36
C ALA A 461 6.50 -5.21 -6.16
N TRP A 462 6.22 -4.65 -4.99
CA TRP A 462 4.86 -4.23 -4.64
C TRP A 462 4.64 -2.73 -4.83
N PHE A 463 5.00 -1.93 -3.83
CA PHE A 463 4.67 -0.50 -3.83
C PHE A 463 5.26 0.31 -4.98
N PRO A 464 6.56 0.21 -5.28
CA PRO A 464 7.15 1.02 -6.34
C PRO A 464 6.53 0.75 -7.71
N ASP A 465 6.23 -0.52 -8.01
CA ASP A 465 5.63 -0.91 -9.28
C ASP A 465 4.21 -0.40 -9.41
N SER A 466 3.40 -0.47 -8.34
CA SER A 466 1.99 -0.08 -8.36
C SER A 466 1.76 1.41 -8.63
N TYR A 467 2.69 2.24 -8.21
CA TYR A 467 2.65 3.70 -8.44
C TYR A 467 3.56 4.16 -9.60
N SER A 468 4.15 3.23 -10.35
CA SER A 468 4.88 3.58 -11.56
C SER A 468 3.92 4.16 -12.62
N ASN A 469 4.42 5.08 -13.44
CA ASN A 469 3.63 5.65 -14.54
C ASN A 469 3.07 4.57 -15.47
N LYS A 470 3.81 3.47 -15.66
CA LYS A 470 3.38 2.33 -16.46
C LYS A 470 2.17 1.64 -15.82
N SER A 471 2.26 1.26 -14.55
CA SER A 471 1.17 0.54 -13.86
C SER A 471 -0.08 1.42 -13.72
N ILE A 472 0.09 2.71 -13.42
CA ILE A 472 -1.03 3.66 -13.38
C ILE A 472 -1.73 3.74 -14.73
N ALA A 473 -0.99 3.86 -15.84
CA ALA A 473 -1.57 3.88 -17.18
C ALA A 473 -2.31 2.58 -17.54
N GLU A 474 -1.78 1.43 -17.15
CA GLU A 474 -2.43 0.13 -17.33
C GLU A 474 -3.70 -0.02 -16.47
N HIS A 475 -3.66 0.43 -15.21
CA HIS A 475 -4.82 0.44 -14.32
C HIS A 475 -5.92 1.37 -14.85
N MET A 476 -5.56 2.56 -15.34
CA MET A 476 -6.51 3.48 -16.00
C MET A 476 -7.11 2.85 -17.25
N ARG A 477 -6.30 2.21 -18.08
CA ARG A 477 -6.75 1.51 -19.28
C ARG A 477 -7.78 0.42 -18.97
N TYR A 478 -7.59 -0.33 -17.87
CA TYR A 478 -8.57 -1.30 -17.38
C TYR A 478 -9.87 -0.64 -16.91
N PHE A 479 -9.79 0.44 -16.14
CA PHE A 479 -10.98 1.18 -15.71
C PHE A 479 -11.64 1.98 -16.85
N ASP A 480 -10.89 2.47 -17.85
CA ASP A 480 -11.47 3.06 -19.06
C ASP A 480 -12.37 2.07 -19.79
N TYR A 481 -11.95 0.82 -19.89
CA TYR A 481 -12.78 -0.25 -20.47
C TYR A 481 -14.05 -0.49 -19.66
N TRP A 482 -13.93 -0.75 -18.37
CA TRP A 482 -15.06 -1.14 -17.52
C TRP A 482 -15.95 0.01 -17.05
N LEU A 483 -15.39 1.19 -16.81
CA LEU A 483 -16.11 2.32 -16.21
C LEU A 483 -16.51 3.39 -17.22
N LYS A 484 -15.77 3.53 -18.34
CA LYS A 484 -16.07 4.49 -19.42
C LYS A 484 -16.59 3.81 -20.68
N GLY A 485 -16.50 2.47 -20.79
CA GLY A 485 -16.93 1.72 -21.96
C GLY A 485 -16.04 1.92 -23.19
N ILE A 486 -14.75 2.24 -22.98
CA ILE A 486 -13.77 2.44 -24.04
C ILE A 486 -13.16 1.09 -24.41
N ASP A 487 -13.43 0.62 -25.62
CA ASP A 487 -12.77 -0.56 -26.16
C ASP A 487 -11.31 -0.20 -26.53
N ASN A 488 -10.37 -0.68 -25.73
CA ASN A 488 -8.95 -0.35 -25.83
C ASN A 488 -8.06 -1.60 -25.87
N GLY A 489 -8.65 -2.76 -26.08
CA GLY A 489 -7.95 -4.06 -26.21
C GLY A 489 -7.36 -4.61 -24.91
N VAL A 490 -7.60 -4.01 -23.74
CA VAL A 490 -7.02 -4.49 -22.45
C VAL A 490 -7.52 -5.89 -22.09
N MET A 491 -8.73 -6.24 -22.52
CA MET A 491 -9.33 -7.55 -22.24
C MET A 491 -8.97 -8.63 -23.28
N ASP A 492 -8.29 -8.26 -24.40
CA ASP A 492 -7.78 -9.20 -25.40
C ASP A 492 -6.39 -9.72 -25.05
N GLU A 493 -5.74 -9.09 -24.08
CA GLU A 493 -4.42 -9.51 -23.58
C GLU A 493 -4.54 -10.79 -22.74
N PRO A 494 -3.48 -11.64 -22.72
CA PRO A 494 -3.42 -12.77 -21.80
C PRO A 494 -3.76 -12.34 -20.37
N PRO A 495 -4.66 -13.05 -19.68
CA PRO A 495 -5.16 -12.62 -18.37
C PRO A 495 -4.13 -12.73 -17.25
N VAL A 496 -3.06 -13.50 -17.44
CA VAL A 496 -2.05 -13.74 -16.40
C VAL A 496 -0.68 -13.28 -16.87
N ARG A 497 -0.04 -12.46 -16.07
CA ARG A 497 1.36 -12.02 -16.24
C ARG A 497 2.16 -12.45 -15.03
N VAL A 498 3.24 -13.19 -15.24
CA VAL A 498 4.09 -13.70 -14.16
C VAL A 498 5.51 -13.18 -14.36
N GLN A 499 5.99 -12.40 -13.41
CA GLN A 499 7.38 -11.96 -13.39
C GLN A 499 8.25 -13.06 -12.78
N VAL A 500 9.09 -13.69 -13.61
CA VAL A 500 10.04 -14.69 -13.16
C VAL A 500 11.31 -14.01 -12.71
N ARG A 501 11.60 -14.08 -11.43
CA ARG A 501 12.73 -13.41 -10.80
C ARG A 501 14.06 -14.08 -11.15
N THR A 502 15.06 -13.26 -11.47
CA THR A 502 16.42 -13.74 -11.79
C THR A 502 17.46 -13.34 -10.76
N GLY A 503 17.03 -12.64 -9.70
CA GLY A 503 17.87 -12.08 -8.65
C GLY A 503 18.27 -10.62 -8.90
N ASN A 504 18.68 -9.93 -7.83
CA ASN A 504 19.13 -8.53 -7.86
C ASN A 504 18.12 -7.55 -8.51
N GLY A 505 16.83 -7.75 -8.24
CA GLY A 505 15.74 -6.91 -8.78
C GLY A 505 15.44 -7.11 -10.27
N ALA A 506 16.05 -8.11 -10.93
CA ALA A 506 15.81 -8.41 -12.34
C ALA A 506 14.79 -9.54 -12.51
N HIS A 507 13.97 -9.45 -13.57
CA HIS A 507 12.98 -10.46 -13.95
C HIS A 507 12.72 -10.46 -15.45
N PHE A 508 12.06 -11.50 -15.94
CA PHE A 508 11.39 -11.52 -17.24
C PHE A 508 9.92 -11.93 -17.05
N VAL A 509 9.07 -11.68 -18.04
CA VAL A 509 7.62 -11.86 -17.92
C VAL A 509 7.17 -13.05 -18.75
N LEU A 510 6.38 -13.94 -18.13
CA LEU A 510 5.56 -14.94 -18.83
C LEU A 510 4.14 -14.39 -18.97
N HIS A 511 3.55 -14.63 -20.13
CA HIS A 511 2.15 -14.33 -20.44
C HIS A 511 1.40 -15.65 -20.57
N GLU A 512 0.41 -15.88 -19.71
CA GLU A 512 -0.28 -17.16 -19.56
C GLU A 512 -1.80 -16.97 -19.57
N ASN A 513 -2.52 -18.06 -19.82
CA ASN A 513 -3.98 -18.01 -19.89
C ASN A 513 -4.66 -18.27 -18.55
N ASP A 514 -3.95 -18.86 -17.59
CA ASP A 514 -4.49 -19.11 -16.23
C ASP A 514 -3.36 -19.27 -15.21
N TRP A 515 -3.75 -19.24 -13.93
CA TRP A 515 -2.90 -19.50 -12.77
C TRP A 515 -3.58 -20.53 -11.85
N PRO A 516 -2.88 -21.58 -11.40
CA PRO A 516 -1.49 -21.94 -11.74
C PRO A 516 -1.28 -22.21 -13.23
N ILE A 517 -0.06 -22.00 -13.73
CA ILE A 517 0.29 -22.17 -15.14
C ILE A 517 0.02 -23.61 -15.58
N ALA A 518 -0.83 -23.79 -16.58
CA ALA A 518 -1.32 -25.13 -16.98
C ALA A 518 -0.23 -26.11 -17.45
N ARG A 519 0.88 -25.60 -18.01
CA ARG A 519 2.01 -26.42 -18.46
C ARG A 519 3.04 -26.74 -17.37
N THR A 520 2.78 -26.35 -16.12
CA THR A 520 3.67 -26.63 -15.00
C THR A 520 3.88 -28.13 -14.80
N GLN A 521 5.13 -28.53 -14.67
CA GLN A 521 5.53 -29.89 -14.32
C GLN A 521 5.98 -29.93 -12.86
N TYR A 522 5.28 -30.69 -12.03
CA TYR A 522 5.63 -30.85 -10.62
C TYR A 522 6.64 -32.00 -10.49
N ARG A 523 7.91 -31.65 -10.18
CA ARG A 523 8.99 -32.61 -9.98
C ARG A 523 9.41 -32.67 -8.52
N ARG A 524 9.78 -33.88 -8.03
CA ARG A 524 10.21 -34.11 -6.66
C ARG A 524 11.71 -34.22 -6.56
N TRP A 525 12.30 -33.52 -5.60
CA TRP A 525 13.64 -33.70 -5.09
C TRP A 525 13.55 -34.34 -3.71
N TYR A 526 14.23 -35.47 -3.53
CA TYR A 526 14.17 -36.23 -2.28
C TYR A 526 15.26 -35.81 -1.32
N PHE A 527 14.90 -35.61 -0.07
CA PHE A 527 15.84 -35.37 1.00
C PHE A 527 16.59 -36.64 1.39
N ASP A 528 17.90 -36.51 1.65
CA ASP A 528 18.77 -37.57 2.13
C ASP A 528 19.54 -37.05 3.34
N ALA A 529 19.26 -37.60 4.51
CA ALA A 529 19.86 -37.17 5.77
C ALA A 529 21.34 -37.60 5.94
N ARG A 530 21.98 -38.04 4.86
CA ARG A 530 23.42 -38.29 4.83
C ARG A 530 24.19 -37.04 4.40
N PRO A 531 25.43 -36.85 4.92
CA PRO A 531 26.25 -35.71 4.56
C PRO A 531 26.41 -35.54 3.05
N SER A 532 26.26 -34.31 2.53
CA SER A 532 26.41 -34.02 1.11
C SER A 532 27.86 -34.11 0.61
N GLY A 533 28.83 -33.98 1.53
CA GLY A 533 30.23 -33.81 1.19
C GLY A 533 30.55 -32.41 0.65
N TRP A 534 29.55 -31.55 0.50
CA TRP A 534 29.76 -30.17 0.09
C TRP A 534 30.46 -29.38 1.20
N GLN A 535 31.60 -28.80 0.90
CA GLN A 535 32.35 -27.98 1.81
C GLN A 535 32.33 -26.55 1.34
N ASN A 536 31.71 -25.70 2.14
CA ASN A 536 32.01 -24.27 2.08
C ASN A 536 33.08 -23.92 3.09
N ASP A 537 33.56 -22.69 3.07
CA ASP A 537 34.65 -22.11 3.88
C ASP A 537 34.51 -22.27 5.41
N GLY A 538 33.89 -23.36 5.89
CA GLY A 538 33.66 -23.67 7.30
C GLY A 538 32.47 -23.02 7.95
N ARG A 539 31.69 -22.26 7.19
CA ARG A 539 30.52 -21.53 7.71
C ARG A 539 29.31 -22.43 7.95
N ARG A 540 29.26 -23.64 7.35
CA ARG A 540 28.23 -24.65 7.56
C ARG A 540 28.81 -26.07 7.65
N PRO A 541 29.06 -26.56 8.84
CA PRO A 541 29.31 -27.96 9.02
C PRO A 541 28.02 -28.77 8.76
N ASN A 542 28.18 -29.93 8.10
CA ASN A 542 27.14 -30.98 8.01
C ASN A 542 25.91 -30.70 7.13
N MET A 543 26.10 -30.07 5.96
CA MET A 543 25.02 -30.00 4.99
C MET A 543 24.65 -31.38 4.46
N LEU A 544 23.34 -31.63 4.41
CA LEU A 544 22.74 -32.88 3.93
C LEU A 544 22.41 -32.77 2.44
N ARG A 545 22.01 -33.89 1.81
CA ARG A 545 21.75 -33.96 0.39
C ARG A 545 20.29 -33.74 0.05
N ILE A 546 20.06 -33.16 -1.12
CA ILE A 546 18.76 -33.21 -1.79
C ILE A 546 19.00 -33.46 -3.28
N GLY A 547 18.19 -34.32 -3.92
CA GLY A 547 18.34 -34.67 -5.31
C GLY A 547 17.12 -35.35 -5.92
N GLU A 548 17.09 -35.52 -7.23
CA GLU A 548 15.94 -36.11 -7.94
C GLU A 548 15.78 -37.62 -7.67
N THR A 549 16.83 -38.31 -7.23
CA THR A 549 16.78 -39.75 -6.94
C THR A 549 16.46 -39.99 -5.47
N MET A 550 15.44 -40.81 -5.21
CA MET A 550 15.07 -41.22 -3.87
C MET A 550 16.22 -42.07 -3.25
N PRO A 551 16.63 -41.75 -2.01
CA PRO A 551 17.64 -42.51 -1.28
C PRO A 551 17.22 -43.98 -1.12
N THR A 552 18.15 -44.91 -1.32
CA THR A 552 17.91 -46.36 -1.16
C THR A 552 18.04 -46.84 0.27
N GLU A 553 18.75 -46.07 1.13
CA GLU A 553 18.98 -46.41 2.51
C GLU A 553 18.22 -45.47 3.46
N PRO A 554 17.65 -45.97 4.55
CA PRO A 554 17.02 -45.10 5.55
C PRO A 554 18.07 -44.26 6.29
N ALA A 555 17.77 -43.01 6.52
CA ALA A 555 18.57 -42.11 7.32
C ALA A 555 17.68 -41.14 8.09
N ARG A 556 18.23 -40.49 9.11
CA ARG A 556 17.56 -39.40 9.84
C ARG A 556 18.55 -38.33 10.18
N ALA A 557 18.04 -37.11 10.23
CA ALA A 557 18.73 -35.95 10.80
C ALA A 557 17.96 -35.43 12.00
N GLU A 558 18.69 -34.86 12.95
CA GLU A 558 18.07 -34.25 14.12
C GLU A 558 18.67 -32.86 14.39
N TYR A 559 17.88 -32.01 14.99
CA TYR A 559 18.28 -30.70 15.44
C TYR A 559 17.63 -30.36 16.77
N ASP A 560 18.37 -29.61 17.54
CA ASP A 560 17.88 -29.05 18.79
C ASP A 560 17.04 -27.81 18.46
N ALA A 561 15.77 -27.84 18.86
CA ALA A 561 14.85 -26.72 18.65
C ALA A 561 14.99 -25.65 19.74
N HIS A 562 16.12 -25.59 20.42
CA HIS A 562 16.38 -24.57 21.44
C HIS A 562 16.53 -23.19 20.80
N LEU A 563 15.79 -22.21 21.33
CA LEU A 563 15.95 -20.80 20.94
C LEU A 563 16.95 -20.14 21.90
N ASP A 564 18.02 -19.64 21.34
CA ASP A 564 18.85 -18.65 22.01
C ASP A 564 18.10 -17.30 22.04
N LEU A 565 17.37 -17.06 23.12
CA LEU A 565 16.62 -15.82 23.34
C LEU A 565 17.55 -14.59 23.54
N GLY A 566 18.85 -14.79 23.61
CA GLY A 566 19.85 -13.70 23.70
C GLY A 566 20.15 -13.05 22.34
N THR A 567 19.82 -13.69 21.24
CA THR A 567 20.05 -13.12 19.90
C THR A 567 18.76 -12.45 19.43
N PRO A 568 18.76 -11.12 19.17
CA PRO A 568 17.58 -10.47 18.60
C PRO A 568 17.23 -11.15 17.29
N THR A 569 16.06 -11.76 17.21
CA THR A 569 15.51 -12.38 15.99
C THR A 569 15.17 -11.35 14.90
N LEU A 570 15.19 -10.11 15.24
CA LEU A 570 15.36 -8.97 14.34
C LEU A 570 16.87 -8.73 14.18
N ALA A 571 17.53 -9.59 13.45
CA ALA A 571 18.74 -9.08 12.80
C ALA A 571 18.27 -7.89 11.94
N PRO A 572 18.87 -6.69 12.10
CA PRO A 572 18.47 -5.53 11.32
C PRO A 572 18.43 -5.94 9.86
N ALA A 573 17.32 -5.64 9.21
CA ALA A 573 17.26 -5.66 7.77
C ALA A 573 18.45 -4.83 7.31
N GLY A 574 19.43 -5.45 6.66
CA GLY A 574 20.58 -4.69 6.20
C GLY A 574 21.95 -5.09 6.71
N SER A 575 22.24 -6.32 7.15
CA SER A 575 23.60 -6.77 6.98
C SER A 575 23.85 -6.99 5.48
N ASN A 576 24.20 -5.91 4.81
CA ASN A 576 24.52 -5.85 3.38
C ASN A 576 25.85 -6.55 3.01
N ASP A 577 26.37 -7.42 3.89
CA ASP A 577 27.67 -8.05 3.72
C ASP A 577 27.65 -9.30 2.82
N GLY A 578 26.44 -9.67 2.30
CA GLY A 578 26.31 -10.84 1.43
C GLY A 578 26.52 -12.18 2.13
N THR A 579 26.68 -12.20 3.45
CA THR A 579 26.84 -13.45 4.20
C THR A 579 25.48 -14.12 4.37
N PRO A 580 25.31 -15.37 3.94
CA PRO A 580 24.09 -16.12 4.19
C PRO A 580 23.83 -16.22 5.70
N ARG A 581 22.62 -15.92 6.14
CA ARG A 581 22.21 -16.09 7.54
C ARG A 581 21.76 -17.53 7.74
N TRP A 582 22.54 -18.27 8.48
CA TRP A 582 22.42 -19.68 8.62
C TRP A 582 21.31 -20.09 9.60
N SER A 583 20.57 -21.14 9.22
CA SER A 583 19.57 -21.79 10.04
C SER A 583 20.20 -22.49 11.26
N THR A 584 19.55 -22.47 12.41
CA THR A 584 19.89 -23.34 13.57
C THR A 584 19.28 -24.75 13.42
N GLY A 585 18.47 -24.99 12.36
CA GLY A 585 17.87 -26.27 12.05
C GLY A 585 18.76 -27.13 11.17
N ILE A 586 18.14 -27.79 10.19
CA ILE A 586 18.78 -28.69 9.24
C ILE A 586 18.78 -28.03 7.86
N SER A 587 19.90 -28.15 7.13
CA SER A 587 20.04 -27.64 5.77
C SER A 587 20.35 -28.76 4.79
N PHE A 588 19.66 -28.75 3.65
CA PHE A 588 19.86 -29.67 2.54
C PHE A 588 20.32 -28.89 1.30
N VAL A 589 21.35 -29.37 0.63
CA VAL A 589 21.91 -28.76 -0.59
C VAL A 589 21.90 -29.74 -1.74
N SER A 590 21.56 -29.24 -2.93
CA SER A 590 21.62 -30.03 -4.17
C SER A 590 23.02 -30.06 -4.75
N GLU A 591 23.27 -31.03 -5.67
CA GLU A 591 24.34 -30.86 -6.66
C GLU A 591 24.06 -29.62 -7.55
N PRO A 592 25.08 -29.10 -8.24
CA PRO A 592 24.88 -28.02 -9.19
C PRO A 592 23.86 -28.42 -10.26
N MET A 593 22.94 -27.52 -10.62
CA MET A 593 21.97 -27.77 -11.69
C MET A 593 22.70 -28.04 -13.02
N SER A 594 22.26 -29.09 -13.73
CA SER A 594 22.79 -29.44 -15.05
C SER A 594 22.26 -28.54 -16.17
N GLU A 595 21.13 -27.90 -15.97
CA GLU A 595 20.42 -27.02 -16.90
C GLU A 595 19.73 -25.88 -16.14
N ASP A 596 19.28 -24.84 -16.84
CA ASP A 596 18.47 -23.78 -16.27
C ASP A 596 17.08 -24.32 -15.94
N LEU A 597 16.56 -23.98 -14.74
CA LEU A 597 15.21 -24.31 -14.32
C LEU A 597 14.40 -23.01 -14.10
N VAL A 598 13.25 -22.92 -14.77
CA VAL A 598 12.27 -21.87 -14.52
C VAL A 598 11.25 -22.41 -13.52
N LEU A 599 11.24 -21.83 -12.32
CA LEU A 599 10.25 -22.12 -11.29
C LEU A 599 9.16 -21.05 -11.34
N ALA A 600 7.88 -21.45 -11.44
CA ALA A 600 6.76 -20.53 -11.31
C ALA A 600 5.50 -21.27 -10.82
N GLY A 601 5.08 -21.01 -9.60
CA GLY A 601 3.90 -21.64 -9.02
C GLY A 601 4.05 -22.04 -7.57
N TYR A 602 3.20 -22.96 -7.17
CA TYR A 602 3.12 -23.53 -5.83
C TYR A 602 4.21 -24.57 -5.60
N MET A 603 4.76 -24.56 -4.41
CA MET A 603 5.76 -25.51 -3.96
C MET A 603 5.30 -26.19 -2.68
N LYS A 604 5.77 -27.38 -2.38
CA LYS A 604 5.55 -28.03 -1.10
C LYS A 604 6.67 -28.94 -0.68
N VAL A 605 6.80 -29.19 0.62
CA VAL A 605 7.60 -30.29 1.14
C VAL A 605 6.70 -31.34 1.77
N GLY A 606 6.98 -32.59 1.52
CA GLY A 606 6.47 -33.73 2.28
C GLY A 606 7.59 -34.20 3.22
N LEU A 607 7.32 -34.28 4.51
CA LEU A 607 8.31 -34.67 5.52
C LEU A 607 7.76 -35.78 6.43
N TRP A 608 8.64 -36.63 6.90
CA TRP A 608 8.39 -37.57 7.98
C TRP A 608 9.13 -37.07 9.20
N VAL A 609 8.38 -36.69 10.24
CA VAL A 609 8.91 -35.97 11.40
C VAL A 609 8.60 -36.68 12.73
N GLU A 610 9.47 -36.47 13.70
CA GLU A 610 9.31 -36.86 15.10
C GLU A 610 9.80 -35.74 16.00
N SER A 611 9.19 -35.53 17.14
CA SER A 611 9.68 -34.60 18.18
C SER A 611 9.66 -35.27 19.57
N THR A 612 10.54 -34.83 20.44
CA THR A 612 10.48 -35.17 21.88
C THR A 612 9.42 -34.35 22.62
N SER A 613 8.88 -33.32 22.02
CA SER A 613 7.75 -32.53 22.53
C SER A 613 6.41 -33.07 22.04
N SER A 614 5.32 -32.62 22.67
CA SER A 614 3.95 -32.92 22.26
C SER A 614 3.53 -32.18 20.99
N ASP A 615 4.34 -31.25 20.49
CA ASP A 615 4.14 -30.53 19.21
C ASP A 615 5.49 -30.13 18.62
N MET A 616 5.46 -29.68 17.36
CA MET A 616 6.63 -29.25 16.62
C MET A 616 6.20 -28.14 15.66
N ASP A 617 6.93 -27.03 15.63
CA ASP A 617 6.79 -26.00 14.61
C ASP A 617 7.84 -26.22 13.53
N VAL A 618 7.40 -26.26 12.27
CA VAL A 618 8.25 -26.48 11.11
C VAL A 618 8.19 -25.24 10.24
N PHE A 619 9.34 -24.61 10.03
CA PHE A 619 9.53 -23.55 9.07
C PHE A 619 10.48 -24.02 7.99
N VAL A 620 10.09 -23.85 6.73
CA VAL A 620 10.87 -24.25 5.57
C VAL A 620 11.18 -23.03 4.73
N SER A 621 12.43 -22.91 4.28
CA SER A 621 12.79 -21.91 3.26
C SER A 621 13.60 -22.55 2.14
N LEU A 622 13.25 -22.18 0.90
CA LEU A 622 13.99 -22.52 -0.30
C LEU A 622 14.81 -21.32 -0.74
N ARG A 623 16.10 -21.52 -0.93
CA ARG A 623 17.07 -20.52 -1.39
C ARG A 623 17.84 -21.05 -2.60
N VAL A 624 18.47 -20.16 -3.34
CA VAL A 624 19.34 -20.51 -4.47
C VAL A 624 20.73 -19.97 -4.20
N LEU A 625 21.74 -20.82 -4.36
CA LEU A 625 23.14 -20.44 -4.34
C LEU A 625 23.66 -20.34 -5.77
N ASP A 626 24.48 -19.31 -6.03
CA ASP A 626 25.15 -19.16 -7.34
C ASP A 626 26.35 -20.14 -7.48
N GLU A 627 27.02 -20.11 -8.62
CA GLU A 627 28.20 -20.96 -8.92
C GLU A 627 29.38 -20.73 -7.95
N GLN A 628 29.37 -19.65 -7.19
CA GLN A 628 30.35 -19.34 -6.15
C GLN A 628 29.82 -19.61 -4.75
N ASP A 629 28.71 -20.37 -4.64
CA ASP A 629 28.03 -20.73 -3.39
C ASP A 629 27.53 -19.52 -2.56
N ARG A 630 27.26 -18.37 -3.21
CA ARG A 630 26.65 -17.19 -2.59
C ARG A 630 25.13 -17.22 -2.81
N GLU A 631 24.39 -16.79 -1.83
CA GLU A 631 22.94 -16.69 -1.96
C GLU A 631 22.55 -15.64 -3.00
N ILE A 632 21.70 -16.04 -3.97
CA ILE A 632 21.08 -15.12 -4.92
C ILE A 632 20.03 -14.32 -4.18
N ARG A 633 20.13 -13.00 -4.26
CA ARG A 633 19.24 -12.08 -3.55
C ARG A 633 17.97 -11.82 -4.34
N TYR A 634 16.85 -12.05 -3.71
CA TYR A 634 15.54 -11.61 -4.16
C TYR A 634 15.13 -10.43 -3.26
N GLU A 635 15.49 -9.23 -3.71
CA GLU A 635 15.38 -8.00 -2.95
C GLU A 635 14.06 -7.30 -3.21
N SER A 636 13.48 -6.68 -2.18
CA SER A 636 12.37 -5.76 -2.33
C SER A 636 12.52 -4.54 -1.46
N VAL A 637 11.93 -3.45 -1.93
CA VAL A 637 11.69 -2.23 -1.16
C VAL A 637 10.18 -2.10 -1.01
N VAL A 638 9.67 -2.16 0.20
CA VAL A 638 8.23 -1.98 0.45
C VAL A 638 7.87 -0.51 0.32
N LEU A 639 8.64 0.36 0.95
CA LEU A 639 8.53 1.81 0.83
C LEU A 639 9.89 2.39 0.46
N PRO A 640 9.97 3.55 -0.20
CA PRO A 640 11.24 4.19 -0.58
C PRO A 640 12.18 4.46 0.61
N VAL A 641 11.67 4.47 1.83
CA VAL A 641 12.41 4.72 3.08
C VAL A 641 12.74 3.44 3.85
N ASP A 642 12.21 2.29 3.41
CA ASP A 642 12.44 1.02 4.08
C ASP A 642 13.81 0.42 3.68
N PRO A 643 14.44 -0.31 4.58
CA PRO A 643 15.61 -1.09 4.21
C PRO A 643 15.24 -2.18 3.20
N VAL A 644 16.18 -2.51 2.34
CA VAL A 644 16.04 -3.62 1.39
C VAL A 644 15.86 -4.93 2.14
N HIS A 645 14.77 -5.64 1.85
CA HIS A 645 14.50 -6.96 2.39
C HIS A 645 15.00 -8.04 1.43
N ILE A 646 15.66 -9.07 1.96
CA ILE A 646 16.09 -10.24 1.20
C ILE A 646 15.19 -11.39 1.57
N HIS A 647 14.51 -11.95 0.58
CA HIS A 647 13.56 -13.03 0.77
C HIS A 647 14.09 -14.36 0.23
N PRO A 648 13.73 -15.50 0.83
CA PRO A 648 13.91 -16.80 0.19
C PRO A 648 13.06 -16.89 -1.09
N VAL A 649 13.40 -17.82 -1.99
CA VAL A 649 12.57 -18.12 -3.17
C VAL A 649 11.19 -18.58 -2.75
N GLY A 650 11.12 -19.49 -1.79
CA GLY A 650 9.88 -19.97 -1.19
C GLY A 650 10.02 -20.13 0.30
N HIS A 651 8.94 -19.95 1.02
CA HIS A 651 8.87 -20.22 2.45
C HIS A 651 7.50 -20.79 2.83
N GLY A 652 7.48 -21.62 3.84
CA GLY A 652 6.26 -22.22 4.36
C GLY A 652 6.41 -22.59 5.83
N LEU A 653 5.30 -22.88 6.47
CA LEU A 653 5.28 -23.21 7.89
C LEU A 653 4.10 -24.11 8.24
N LEU A 654 4.27 -24.90 9.30
CA LEU A 654 3.22 -25.74 9.83
C LEU A 654 3.48 -26.03 11.32
N LYS A 655 2.45 -25.93 12.12
CA LYS A 655 2.35 -26.52 13.45
C LYS A 655 1.91 -27.98 13.30
N VAL A 656 2.75 -28.94 13.68
CA VAL A 656 2.57 -30.37 13.36
C VAL A 656 1.29 -30.94 13.98
N SER A 657 0.85 -30.46 15.13
CA SER A 657 -0.45 -30.85 15.68
C SER A 657 -1.64 -30.47 14.79
N ARG A 658 -1.45 -29.54 13.84
CA ARG A 658 -2.46 -29.07 12.87
C ARG A 658 -2.32 -29.71 11.47
N ARG A 659 -1.62 -30.85 11.37
CA ARG A 659 -1.23 -31.51 10.11
C ARG A 659 -2.37 -32.14 9.32
N LYS A 660 -3.59 -32.24 9.87
CA LYS A 660 -4.69 -32.87 9.16
C LYS A 660 -5.07 -32.10 7.90
N LEU A 661 -5.04 -32.80 6.75
CA LEU A 661 -5.40 -32.24 5.47
C LEU A 661 -6.93 -32.25 5.26
N ASP A 662 -7.42 -31.17 4.68
CA ASP A 662 -8.69 -31.11 3.97
C ASP A 662 -8.48 -31.72 2.57
N VAL A 663 -8.84 -32.99 2.41
CA VAL A 663 -8.57 -33.76 1.19
C VAL A 663 -9.36 -33.23 0.00
N GLU A 664 -10.55 -32.65 0.22
CA GLU A 664 -11.39 -32.12 -0.85
C GLU A 664 -10.83 -30.80 -1.42
N ARG A 665 -10.19 -29.99 -0.57
CA ARG A 665 -9.60 -28.71 -0.96
C ARG A 665 -8.12 -28.79 -1.33
N SER A 666 -7.43 -29.84 -0.90
CA SER A 666 -6.02 -30.05 -1.24
C SER A 666 -5.84 -30.43 -2.70
N THR A 667 -4.74 -29.98 -3.30
CA THR A 667 -4.35 -30.32 -4.66
C THR A 667 -3.03 -31.07 -4.69
N GLU A 668 -2.63 -31.58 -5.84
CA GLU A 668 -1.30 -32.19 -6.02
C GLU A 668 -0.16 -31.24 -5.60
N TYR A 669 -0.37 -29.94 -5.78
CA TYR A 669 0.67 -28.92 -5.57
C TYR A 669 0.50 -28.09 -4.29
N TRP A 670 -0.70 -28.09 -3.66
CA TRP A 670 -0.97 -27.27 -2.48
C TRP A 670 -1.73 -28.05 -1.41
N PRO A 671 -1.14 -28.29 -0.22
CA PRO A 671 -1.83 -28.90 0.91
C PRO A 671 -2.71 -27.85 1.62
N VAL A 672 -3.97 -28.14 1.78
CA VAL A 672 -4.90 -27.36 2.60
C VAL A 672 -5.13 -28.12 3.91
N HIS A 673 -4.88 -27.46 5.04
CA HIS A 673 -5.13 -28.04 6.37
C HIS A 673 -6.48 -27.56 6.92
N THR A 674 -7.16 -28.41 7.66
CA THR A 674 -8.48 -28.08 8.24
C THR A 674 -8.36 -27.01 9.31
N HIS A 675 -7.32 -27.10 10.14
CA HIS A 675 -7.10 -26.26 11.31
C HIS A 675 -8.28 -26.20 12.30
N LEU A 676 -9.17 -27.18 12.26
CA LEU A 676 -10.27 -27.32 13.22
C LEU A 676 -9.76 -27.82 14.58
N GLU A 677 -10.45 -27.47 15.66
CA GLU A 677 -10.07 -27.88 17.01
C GLU A 677 -10.14 -29.41 17.18
N GLU A 678 -11.19 -30.04 16.67
CA GLU A 678 -11.38 -31.50 16.69
C GLU A 678 -10.36 -32.28 15.86
N ASP A 679 -9.67 -31.61 14.95
CA ASP A 679 -8.64 -32.22 14.10
C ASP A 679 -7.21 -32.03 14.63
N CYS A 680 -7.08 -31.33 15.76
CA CYS A 680 -5.80 -31.13 16.43
C CYS A 680 -5.27 -32.45 17.00
N ALA A 681 -4.10 -32.87 16.55
CA ALA A 681 -3.51 -34.15 16.94
C ALA A 681 -2.07 -33.95 17.45
N PRO A 682 -1.88 -33.73 18.76
CA PRO A 682 -0.57 -33.64 19.39
C PRO A 682 0.32 -34.87 19.10
N LEU A 683 1.62 -34.67 19.07
CA LEU A 683 2.61 -35.75 18.91
C LEU A 683 2.75 -36.56 20.19
N ARG A 684 3.05 -37.86 20.03
CA ARG A 684 3.52 -38.71 21.10
C ARG A 684 5.03 -38.88 20.96
N SER A 685 5.72 -38.99 22.09
CA SER A 685 7.17 -39.22 22.07
C SER A 685 7.52 -40.48 21.27
N GLY A 686 8.40 -40.34 20.27
CA GLY A 686 8.81 -41.42 19.38
C GLY A 686 7.82 -41.71 18.22
N GLU A 687 6.75 -40.94 18.09
CA GLU A 687 5.81 -41.08 16.98
C GLU A 687 6.33 -40.39 15.72
N ILE A 688 6.53 -41.20 14.66
CA ILE A 688 6.92 -40.66 13.33
C ILE A 688 5.64 -40.41 12.53
N VAL A 689 5.42 -39.16 12.13
CA VAL A 689 4.22 -38.76 11.37
C VAL A 689 4.58 -38.13 10.04
N PRO A 690 3.78 -38.38 8.97
CA PRO A 690 3.92 -37.63 7.72
C PRO A 690 3.25 -36.25 7.86
N ILE A 691 3.87 -35.26 7.26
CA ILE A 691 3.32 -33.90 7.12
C ILE A 691 3.55 -33.39 5.70
N GLU A 692 2.67 -32.51 5.26
CA GLU A 692 2.88 -31.69 4.06
C GLU A 692 2.88 -30.22 4.44
N VAL A 693 3.91 -29.47 4.02
CA VAL A 693 4.02 -28.02 4.25
C VAL A 693 4.02 -27.33 2.90
N GLY A 694 2.99 -26.52 2.65
CA GLY A 694 2.96 -25.64 1.46
C GLY A 694 3.97 -24.52 1.60
N LEU A 695 4.74 -24.27 0.55
CA LEU A 695 5.57 -23.08 0.42
C LEU A 695 4.82 -22.10 -0.46
N ASN A 696 4.73 -20.85 -0.04
CA ASN A 696 4.00 -19.82 -0.78
C ASN A 696 4.39 -19.81 -2.25
N PRO A 697 3.41 -19.65 -3.16
CA PRO A 697 3.68 -19.62 -4.59
C PRO A 697 4.70 -18.55 -4.93
N SER A 698 5.63 -18.86 -5.82
CA SER A 698 6.76 -17.98 -6.10
C SER A 698 7.37 -18.28 -7.46
N THR A 699 8.35 -17.47 -7.86
CA THR A 699 9.10 -17.67 -9.10
C THR A 699 10.60 -17.54 -8.87
N ALA A 700 11.38 -18.27 -9.65
CA ALA A 700 12.82 -18.09 -9.75
C ALA A 700 13.37 -18.67 -11.04
N LEU A 701 14.37 -18.05 -11.62
CA LEU A 701 15.27 -18.68 -12.57
C LEU A 701 16.46 -19.26 -11.80
N VAL A 702 16.53 -20.58 -11.71
CA VAL A 702 17.69 -21.29 -11.17
C VAL A 702 18.60 -21.66 -12.35
N ARG A 703 19.73 -20.99 -12.49
CA ARG A 703 20.63 -21.20 -13.62
C ARG A 703 21.42 -22.50 -13.47
N LYS A 704 21.88 -23.01 -14.59
CA LYS A 704 22.89 -24.07 -14.63
C LYS A 704 24.10 -23.69 -13.75
N GLY A 705 24.59 -24.65 -12.98
CA GLY A 705 25.68 -24.41 -12.02
C GLY A 705 25.23 -23.92 -10.64
N CYS A 706 24.04 -23.32 -10.54
CA CYS A 706 23.45 -22.94 -9.24
C CYS A 706 22.99 -24.17 -8.44
N ARG A 707 22.79 -23.98 -7.13
CA ARG A 707 22.34 -25.02 -6.22
C ARG A 707 21.05 -24.61 -5.51
N LEU A 708 20.17 -25.56 -5.23
CA LEU A 708 19.07 -25.39 -4.30
C LEU A 708 19.57 -25.59 -2.88
N LEU A 709 19.11 -24.75 -1.98
CA LEU A 709 19.34 -24.83 -0.55
C LEU A 709 18.01 -24.82 0.17
N VAL A 710 17.72 -25.84 0.96
CA VAL A 710 16.50 -25.92 1.76
C VAL A 710 16.86 -25.94 3.23
N ASP A 711 16.37 -24.96 3.96
CA ASP A 711 16.48 -24.91 5.42
C ASP A 711 15.18 -25.35 6.08
N ILE A 712 15.26 -26.22 7.08
CA ILE A 712 14.15 -26.64 7.94
C ILE A 712 14.51 -26.30 9.37
N GLN A 713 13.71 -25.44 10.01
CA GLN A 713 14.07 -24.83 11.29
C GLN A 713 12.84 -24.61 12.17
N PRO A 714 13.03 -24.41 13.52
CA PRO A 714 11.93 -24.32 14.48
C PRO A 714 11.29 -22.93 14.59
N TYR A 715 11.75 -21.94 13.84
CA TYR A 715 11.24 -20.55 13.86
C TYR A 715 11.34 -19.89 12.50
N ALA A 716 10.71 -18.72 12.34
CA ALA A 716 10.67 -17.98 11.09
C ALA A 716 12.09 -17.68 10.57
N PRO A 717 12.37 -17.95 9.28
CA PRO A 717 13.69 -17.70 8.70
C PRO A 717 14.03 -16.21 8.65
N ALA A 718 15.32 -15.90 8.69
CA ALA A 718 15.79 -14.55 8.45
C ALA A 718 15.34 -14.05 7.07
N GLY A 719 14.96 -12.79 6.96
CA GLY A 719 14.44 -12.20 5.73
C GLY A 719 12.93 -12.39 5.51
N VAL A 720 12.20 -12.96 6.49
CA VAL A 720 10.74 -13.01 6.51
C VAL A 720 10.25 -12.08 7.63
N PRO A 721 10.20 -10.75 7.42
CA PRO A 721 10.02 -9.76 8.49
C PRO A 721 8.64 -9.82 9.16
N VAL A 722 7.67 -10.44 8.51
CA VAL A 722 6.27 -10.40 8.92
C VAL A 722 5.94 -11.39 10.01
N ARG A 723 6.78 -12.39 10.20
CA ARG A 723 6.56 -13.46 11.19
C ARG A 723 7.67 -13.45 12.25
N ALA A 724 7.72 -12.35 13.01
CA ALA A 724 8.62 -12.32 14.16
C ALA A 724 8.24 -13.42 15.16
N TYR A 725 9.26 -13.84 15.90
CA TYR A 725 9.14 -14.84 16.96
C TYR A 725 7.90 -14.65 17.83
N ASP A 726 7.15 -15.72 18.01
CA ASP A 726 6.07 -15.85 18.97
C ASP A 726 6.44 -16.88 20.05
N LYS A 727 6.17 -16.55 21.30
CA LYS A 727 6.36 -17.45 22.46
C LYS A 727 5.54 -18.74 22.40
N SER A 728 4.59 -18.82 21.44
CA SER A 728 3.80 -20.04 21.19
C SER A 728 4.56 -21.14 20.44
N TYR A 729 5.79 -20.88 19.99
CA TYR A 729 6.60 -21.88 19.30
C TYR A 729 7.08 -22.97 20.27
N HIS A 730 7.01 -24.23 19.82
CA HIS A 730 7.55 -25.37 20.53
C HIS A 730 9.04 -25.50 20.26
N VAL A 731 9.85 -24.96 21.18
CA VAL A 731 11.28 -24.76 20.97
C VAL A 731 12.19 -25.49 21.94
N ASP A 732 11.64 -26.19 22.92
CA ASP A 732 12.42 -26.98 23.89
C ASP A 732 12.31 -28.47 23.58
N ALA A 733 12.82 -28.90 22.41
CA ALA A 733 12.69 -30.26 21.92
C ALA A 733 13.83 -30.65 21.00
N VAL A 734 14.06 -31.95 20.86
CA VAL A 734 14.84 -32.50 19.75
C VAL A 734 13.88 -32.93 18.64
N ASN A 735 14.02 -32.32 17.49
CA ASN A 735 13.23 -32.61 16.31
C ASN A 735 14.02 -33.46 15.31
N ARG A 736 13.34 -34.39 14.64
CA ARG A 736 13.93 -35.35 13.70
C ARG A 736 13.21 -35.35 12.38
N ILE A 737 13.97 -35.51 11.32
CA ILE A 737 13.47 -35.70 9.95
C ILE A 737 14.00 -37.02 9.43
N TYR A 738 13.11 -37.85 8.98
CA TYR A 738 13.41 -39.19 8.41
C TYR A 738 13.43 -39.14 6.89
N THR A 739 14.34 -39.89 6.29
CA THR A 739 14.51 -40.00 4.84
C THR A 739 14.73 -41.45 4.41
N GLY A 740 14.54 -41.74 3.13
CA GLY A 740 14.72 -43.08 2.56
C GLY A 740 13.42 -43.76 2.17
N PRO A 741 13.46 -45.05 1.74
CA PRO A 741 12.32 -45.70 1.08
C PRO A 741 11.07 -45.80 1.95
N GLN A 742 11.23 -45.95 3.28
CA GLN A 742 10.12 -46.11 4.22
C GLN A 742 9.53 -44.74 4.64
N HIS A 743 10.33 -43.69 4.58
CA HIS A 743 9.97 -42.33 4.95
C HIS A 743 10.43 -41.34 3.86
N PRO A 744 9.77 -41.36 2.69
CA PRO A 744 10.20 -40.55 1.54
C PRO A 744 9.88 -39.06 1.78
N SER A 745 10.83 -38.36 2.36
CA SER A 745 10.75 -36.89 2.50
C SER A 745 11.23 -36.22 1.20
N TYR A 746 10.50 -35.20 0.72
CA TYR A 746 10.74 -34.55 -0.57
C TYR A 746 10.38 -33.07 -0.60
N LEU A 747 11.02 -32.34 -1.50
CA LEU A 747 10.61 -31.03 -2.00
C LEU A 747 9.97 -31.20 -3.39
N GLN A 748 8.81 -30.61 -3.61
CA GLN A 748 8.14 -30.58 -4.93
C GLN A 748 8.22 -29.16 -5.51
N LEU A 749 8.74 -29.07 -6.73
CA LEU A 749 8.99 -27.80 -7.44
C LEU A 749 8.11 -27.65 -8.68
N PRO A 750 7.58 -26.42 -8.97
CA PRO A 750 6.78 -26.12 -10.15
C PRO A 750 7.69 -25.70 -11.31
N ILE A 751 8.08 -26.65 -12.16
CA ILE A 751 8.98 -26.38 -13.29
C ILE A 751 8.16 -26.01 -14.52
N ILE A 752 8.52 -24.90 -15.13
CA ILE A 752 7.98 -24.47 -16.43
C ILE A 752 8.91 -24.95 -17.52
N PRO A 753 8.43 -25.83 -18.44
CA PRO A 753 9.23 -26.36 -19.53
C PRO A 753 9.52 -25.33 -20.62
#